data_2907ccb51b632592bcdc3f5b9c6c7f4e
#
_entry.id   2907ccb51b632592bcdc3f5b9c6c7f4e
#
_cell.length_a   1.000
_cell.length_b   1.000
_cell.length_c   1.000
_cell.angle_alpha   90.00
_cell.angle_beta   90.00
_cell.angle_gamma   90.00
#
_symmetry.space_group_name_H-M   'P 1'
#
loop_
_entity.id
_entity.type
_entity.pdbx_description
1 polymer ?
#
loop_
_entity_poly.entity_id
_entity_poly.type
_entity_poly.pdbx_seq_one_letter_code
_entity_poly.pdbx_strand_id
1 'polypeptide(L)'
;MSDKAVKSASFLGRLRRDTSGNVLAITAAAIFPLAAMIGGGIDISRLYLTKTRLQQACDAGALAGRKSMSGITWTEADKTVANQFFHLNFPDGRYGTGTTTIDYAASNAGAVSGTASSVVPMTLMSLFGMPDKTINAECTADLQLPNTDVMFVLDTTLSMNDINPGDSKSRIGVLRDAVTNFYTELQQVKPAGSHIRYGFVPYSGTVNVGTLLKPAWLQDNPVYDSREADGISTKTETKPSGGGVEPDTEQAYTDWETVSGSVGPGIPYSGPSENCVAPANTLKEISSPGSWTPSSSAVPRSRVHTRTKNGVTYSASAPGGVCTITSTVYNNLVEKRTETISANPNAGKPIPEKETTTTTTYYHWIYKPIAYDISALKATDSNGNVKGGSFKAPIENANATAHPRDRTITWNASNGCIEERGDGYDMNVDLVPKPGQPETQWKPYLPRVVYGRNQTTTGYQKPALTGARYPAAWLNRWVFSGSPQTKTRDVNINATINYYTPSVDLTQSGACPTAARKLSEIDANTLNTYLNSLTPAGFTYHDIGMLWGLRLMSPNGLFASEHAAAATTGKIARHLIFMTDGETDTRIGAYDAWGVSAVARRRTPTDRVPTDEEQNAITEKRLTDLCTLAKNDKNITVWVIAFGTDLTSLLTNCASPNRAYQADNAAELTATFSQIASQIAQLRITK
;
A
#
# COMPACT_ATOMS: atom_id res chain seq x y z
N MET A 1 -8.58 133.88 -16.82
CA MET A 1 -7.64 133.39 -15.76
C MET A 1 -8.50 132.75 -14.72
N SER A 2 -8.66 131.49 -14.74
CA SER A 2 -9.54 130.77 -13.79
C SER A 2 -8.87 129.47 -13.36
N ASP A 3 -8.49 129.42 -12.11
CA ASP A 3 -7.91 128.27 -11.40
C ASP A 3 -9.03 127.22 -11.11
N LYS A 4 -8.88 126.04 -11.65
CA LYS A 4 -9.71 124.95 -11.27
C LYS A 4 -8.94 124.06 -10.25
N ALA A 5 -9.36 124.19 -9.04
CA ALA A 5 -8.91 123.30 -7.94
C ALA A 5 -9.42 121.86 -8.18
N VAL A 6 -8.49 120.97 -8.36
CA VAL A 6 -8.77 119.51 -8.38
C VAL A 6 -8.89 119.06 -6.92
N LYS A 7 -10.12 118.70 -6.51
CA LYS A 7 -10.34 117.98 -5.23
C LYS A 7 -9.81 116.58 -5.34
N SER A 8 -8.74 116.25 -4.70
CA SER A 8 -8.23 114.89 -4.48
C SER A 8 -9.23 114.09 -3.58
N ALA A 9 -9.90 113.11 -4.12
CA ALA A 9 -10.68 112.16 -3.32
C ALA A 9 -9.75 111.34 -2.44
N SER A 10 -10.07 111.30 -1.14
CA SER A 10 -9.24 110.55 -0.17
C SER A 10 -9.14 109.10 -0.53
N PHE A 11 -8.00 108.49 -0.28
CA PHE A 11 -7.71 107.08 -0.54
C PHE A 11 -8.79 106.17 0.08
N LEU A 12 -9.30 106.44 1.28
CA LEU A 12 -10.37 105.71 1.90
C LEU A 12 -11.73 105.85 1.20
N GLY A 13 -12.01 106.97 0.51
CA GLY A 13 -13.23 107.19 -0.32
C GLY A 13 -13.19 106.39 -1.62
N ARG A 14 -11.99 106.15 -2.20
CA ARG A 14 -11.79 105.26 -3.34
C ARG A 14 -11.94 103.78 -2.95
N LEU A 15 -11.38 103.39 -1.81
CA LEU A 15 -11.48 102.00 -1.25
C LEU A 15 -12.92 101.65 -0.99
N ARG A 16 -13.79 102.63 -0.53
CA ARG A 16 -15.21 102.34 -0.21
C ARG A 16 -16.10 102.29 -1.46
N ARG A 17 -15.60 102.66 -2.62
CA ARG A 17 -16.34 102.67 -3.94
C ARG A 17 -15.74 101.68 -4.92
N ASP A 18 -14.69 101.03 -4.60
CA ASP A 18 -14.03 100.08 -5.45
C ASP A 18 -14.72 98.70 -5.30
N THR A 19 -15.53 98.37 -6.32
CA THR A 19 -16.21 97.11 -6.43
C THR A 19 -15.26 95.91 -6.68
N SER A 20 -13.97 96.21 -7.04
CA SER A 20 -12.96 95.20 -7.19
C SER A 20 -12.54 94.58 -5.82
N GLY A 21 -12.72 95.32 -4.75
CA GLY A 21 -12.52 94.83 -3.37
C GLY A 21 -13.44 93.65 -2.98
N ASN A 22 -14.65 93.59 -3.55
CA ASN A 22 -15.55 92.51 -3.33
C ASN A 22 -15.07 91.18 -3.91
N VAL A 23 -14.38 91.21 -5.02
CA VAL A 23 -13.80 90.02 -5.65
C VAL A 23 -12.76 89.42 -4.72
N LEU A 24 -11.90 90.22 -4.13
CA LEU A 24 -10.86 89.81 -3.20
C LEU A 24 -11.48 89.19 -1.91
N ALA A 25 -12.52 89.85 -1.39
CA ALA A 25 -13.24 89.36 -0.21
C ALA A 25 -14.01 88.07 -0.52
N ILE A 26 -14.64 87.99 -1.67
CA ILE A 26 -15.36 86.75 -2.11
C ILE A 26 -14.36 85.67 -2.42
N THR A 27 -13.20 85.97 -3.05
CA THR A 27 -12.17 85.01 -3.34
C THR A 27 -11.53 84.52 -2.06
N ALA A 28 -11.22 85.40 -1.09
CA ALA A 28 -10.71 85.00 0.21
C ALA A 28 -11.74 84.16 0.98
N ALA A 29 -13.04 84.51 0.95
CA ALA A 29 -14.09 83.73 1.56
C ALA A 29 -14.34 82.38 0.88
N ALA A 30 -14.10 82.27 -0.46
CA ALA A 30 -14.23 81.03 -1.21
C ALA A 30 -12.99 80.09 -1.09
N ILE A 31 -11.78 80.65 -0.85
CA ILE A 31 -10.58 79.84 -0.66
C ILE A 31 -10.69 78.97 0.60
N PHE A 32 -11.30 79.45 1.67
CA PHE A 32 -11.45 78.65 2.91
C PHE A 32 -12.28 77.40 2.71
N PRO A 33 -13.47 77.42 2.17
CA PRO A 33 -14.24 76.17 1.92
C PRO A 33 -13.60 75.33 0.82
N LEU A 34 -12.98 75.91 -0.19
CA LEU A 34 -12.24 75.15 -1.21
C LEU A 34 -11.00 74.46 -0.61
N ALA A 35 -10.23 75.14 0.23
CA ALA A 35 -9.11 74.54 0.96
C ALA A 35 -9.58 73.46 1.92
N ALA A 36 -10.73 73.62 2.58
CA ALA A 36 -11.34 72.58 3.42
C ALA A 36 -11.78 71.35 2.58
N MET A 37 -12.39 71.57 1.42
CA MET A 37 -12.79 70.46 0.50
C MET A 37 -11.56 69.73 -0.04
N ILE A 38 -10.56 70.43 -0.50
CA ILE A 38 -9.32 69.82 -1.05
C ILE A 38 -8.55 69.12 0.10
N GLY A 39 -8.39 69.79 1.23
CA GLY A 39 -7.73 69.21 2.41
C GLY A 39 -8.46 67.98 2.95
N GLY A 40 -9.82 68.06 3.01
CA GLY A 40 -10.65 66.93 3.39
C GLY A 40 -10.49 65.75 2.44
N GLY A 41 -10.50 66.03 1.15
CA GLY A 41 -10.29 65.00 0.11
C GLY A 41 -8.93 64.30 0.22
N ILE A 42 -7.87 65.06 0.50
CA ILE A 42 -6.50 64.50 0.68
C ILE A 42 -6.40 63.67 1.97
N ASP A 43 -6.87 64.23 3.10
CA ASP A 43 -6.79 63.56 4.40
C ASP A 43 -7.71 62.30 4.43
N ILE A 44 -8.91 62.36 3.84
CA ILE A 44 -9.82 61.17 3.72
C ILE A 44 -9.17 60.11 2.81
N SER A 45 -8.60 60.51 1.66
CA SER A 45 -7.91 59.56 0.76
C SER A 45 -6.74 58.86 1.47
N ARG A 46 -5.95 59.65 2.23
CA ARG A 46 -4.84 59.13 3.04
C ARG A 46 -5.35 58.17 4.14
N LEU A 47 -6.41 58.57 4.84
CA LEU A 47 -7.05 57.75 5.88
C LEU A 47 -7.53 56.42 5.29
N TYR A 48 -8.19 56.45 4.12
CA TYR A 48 -8.68 55.22 3.43
C TYR A 48 -7.53 54.31 3.00
N LEU A 49 -6.48 54.90 2.37
CA LEU A 49 -5.29 54.15 1.97
C LEU A 49 -4.60 53.50 3.16
N THR A 50 -4.43 54.23 4.26
CA THR A 50 -3.78 53.72 5.48
C THR A 50 -4.62 52.62 6.12
N LYS A 51 -5.95 52.78 6.17
CA LYS A 51 -6.86 51.75 6.68
C LYS A 51 -6.78 50.45 5.84
N THR A 52 -6.75 50.61 4.49
CA THR A 52 -6.63 49.44 3.61
C THR A 52 -5.29 48.71 3.82
N ARG A 53 -4.19 49.46 4.00
CA ARG A 53 -2.87 48.89 4.30
C ARG A 53 -2.79 48.23 5.69
N LEU A 54 -3.45 48.81 6.68
CA LEU A 54 -3.56 48.24 8.03
C LEU A 54 -4.33 46.93 7.99
N GLN A 55 -5.42 46.86 7.23
CA GLN A 55 -6.20 45.64 7.02
C GLN A 55 -5.35 44.55 6.36
N GLN A 56 -4.67 44.87 5.27
CA GLN A 56 -3.79 43.93 4.56
C GLN A 56 -2.68 43.38 5.46
N ALA A 57 -2.10 44.22 6.31
CA ALA A 57 -1.08 43.78 7.27
C ALA A 57 -1.64 42.89 8.37
N CYS A 58 -2.84 43.23 8.90
CA CYS A 58 -3.55 42.38 9.85
C CYS A 58 -3.82 41.00 9.25
N ASP A 59 -4.36 40.94 8.04
CA ASP A 59 -4.64 39.70 7.32
C ASP A 59 -3.36 38.87 7.09
N ALA A 60 -2.25 39.52 6.68
CA ALA A 60 -0.97 38.85 6.47
C ALA A 60 -0.42 38.25 7.77
N GLY A 61 -0.53 38.96 8.89
CA GLY A 61 -0.11 38.49 10.21
C GLY A 61 -0.96 37.32 10.70
N ALA A 62 -2.29 37.41 10.57
CA ALA A 62 -3.19 36.33 10.94
C ALA A 62 -2.91 35.05 10.14
N LEU A 63 -2.71 35.17 8.83
CA LEU A 63 -2.32 34.06 7.95
C LEU A 63 -0.99 33.42 8.34
N ALA A 64 0.03 34.26 8.60
CA ALA A 64 1.36 33.77 8.99
C ALA A 64 1.31 33.04 10.34
N GLY A 65 0.61 33.61 11.33
CA GLY A 65 0.42 32.98 12.62
C GLY A 65 -0.35 31.68 12.53
N ARG A 66 -1.43 31.61 11.74
CA ARG A 66 -2.19 30.38 11.53
C ARG A 66 -1.34 29.31 10.81
N LYS A 67 -0.51 29.71 9.88
CA LYS A 67 0.40 28.81 9.14
C LYS A 67 1.51 28.23 10.03
N SER A 68 1.99 28.97 11.03
CA SER A 68 3.06 28.51 11.93
C SER A 68 2.55 27.53 12.99
N MET A 69 1.24 27.53 13.28
CA MET A 69 0.64 26.61 14.26
C MET A 69 0.78 25.14 13.86
N SER A 70 1.03 24.29 14.85
CA SER A 70 0.88 22.84 14.72
C SER A 70 -0.55 22.44 15.17
N GLY A 71 -1.37 21.99 14.22
CA GLY A 71 -2.79 21.68 14.49
C GLY A 71 -3.60 22.90 14.92
N ILE A 72 -4.19 22.85 16.13
CA ILE A 72 -4.97 23.94 16.74
C ILE A 72 -4.24 24.61 17.91
N THR A 73 -3.02 24.19 18.20
CA THR A 73 -2.24 24.70 19.34
C THR A 73 -1.58 26.02 18.99
N TRP A 74 -1.91 27.09 19.76
CA TRP A 74 -1.33 28.40 19.63
C TRP A 74 -0.22 28.62 20.67
N THR A 75 0.93 29.06 20.23
CA THR A 75 2.10 29.31 21.09
C THR A 75 2.60 30.74 20.97
N GLU A 76 3.46 31.19 21.90
CA GLU A 76 4.12 32.49 21.80
C GLU A 76 5.05 32.62 20.58
N ALA A 77 5.58 31.50 20.09
CA ALA A 77 6.33 31.47 18.83
C ALA A 77 5.42 31.83 17.64
N ASP A 78 4.22 31.31 17.59
CA ASP A 78 3.26 31.60 16.52
C ASP A 78 2.80 33.06 16.56
N LYS A 79 2.59 33.61 17.78
CA LYS A 79 2.29 35.02 17.98
C LYS A 79 3.44 35.93 17.52
N THR A 80 4.68 35.49 17.76
CA THR A 80 5.86 36.19 17.28
C THR A 80 5.93 36.25 15.77
N VAL A 81 5.65 35.13 15.09
CA VAL A 81 5.59 35.07 13.63
C VAL A 81 4.47 35.97 13.08
N ALA A 82 3.28 35.93 13.67
CA ALA A 82 2.17 36.80 13.27
C ALA A 82 2.55 38.30 13.37
N ASN A 83 3.12 38.70 14.48
CA ASN A 83 3.56 40.08 14.70
C ASN A 83 4.66 40.49 13.70
N GLN A 84 5.64 39.63 13.44
CA GLN A 84 6.69 39.91 12.44
C GLN A 84 6.12 40.18 11.05
N PHE A 85 5.19 39.32 10.59
CA PHE A 85 4.55 39.50 9.28
C PHE A 85 3.67 40.75 9.23
N PHE A 86 3.00 41.11 10.32
CA PHE A 86 2.30 42.39 10.41
C PHE A 86 3.24 43.57 10.21
N HIS A 87 4.32 43.66 11.00
CA HIS A 87 5.24 44.77 10.94
C HIS A 87 6.04 44.85 9.64
N LEU A 88 6.30 43.73 8.97
CA LEU A 88 6.87 43.72 7.63
C LEU A 88 5.96 44.42 6.60
N ASN A 89 4.64 44.29 6.74
CA ASN A 89 3.64 44.86 5.82
C ASN A 89 3.17 46.26 6.26
N PHE A 90 3.21 46.58 7.57
CA PHE A 90 2.86 47.88 8.11
C PHE A 90 3.91 48.33 9.16
N PRO A 91 5.10 48.77 8.75
CA PRO A 91 6.09 49.29 9.66
C PRO A 91 5.61 50.54 10.38
N ASP A 92 5.95 50.68 11.66
CA ASP A 92 5.65 51.86 12.47
C ASP A 92 6.19 53.16 11.81
N GLY A 93 5.41 54.23 11.92
CA GLY A 93 5.71 55.55 11.32
C GLY A 93 5.50 55.62 9.79
N ARG A 94 5.27 54.50 9.11
CA ARG A 94 4.94 54.52 7.68
C ARG A 94 3.54 55.11 7.46
N TYR A 95 3.34 55.79 6.39
CA TYR A 95 2.11 56.54 6.09
C TYR A 95 1.81 57.68 7.05
N GLY A 96 2.82 58.13 7.84
CA GLY A 96 2.70 59.19 8.84
C GLY A 96 1.88 58.81 10.06
N THR A 97 1.70 57.52 10.33
CA THR A 97 1.07 57.01 11.56
C THR A 97 2.08 56.98 12.72
N GLY A 98 1.57 56.98 13.95
CA GLY A 98 2.36 56.70 15.15
C GLY A 98 2.61 55.19 15.30
N THR A 99 2.95 54.78 16.55
CA THR A 99 3.04 53.37 16.92
C THR A 99 1.71 52.68 16.72
N THR A 100 1.76 51.51 16.11
CA THR A 100 0.57 50.67 15.84
C THR A 100 0.46 49.59 16.92
N THR A 101 -0.72 49.43 17.50
CA THR A 101 -1.02 48.34 18.40
C THR A 101 -1.60 47.18 17.62
N ILE A 102 -1.12 45.97 17.87
CA ILE A 102 -1.62 44.73 17.27
C ILE A 102 -1.66 43.64 18.32
N ASP A 103 -2.70 42.84 18.32
CA ASP A 103 -2.80 41.65 19.13
C ASP A 103 -3.41 40.50 18.31
N TYR A 104 -2.85 39.29 18.48
CA TYR A 104 -3.33 38.06 17.83
C TYR A 104 -3.64 37.01 18.89
N ALA A 105 -4.74 36.33 18.72
CA ALA A 105 -5.18 35.22 19.57
C ALA A 105 -5.82 34.12 18.73
N ALA A 106 -5.66 32.86 19.15
CA ALA A 106 -6.36 31.74 18.52
C ALA A 106 -7.56 31.30 19.34
N SER A 107 -8.59 30.89 18.63
CA SER A 107 -9.77 30.23 19.24
C SER A 107 -9.45 28.76 19.56
N ASN A 108 -10.29 28.10 20.35
CA ASN A 108 -10.21 26.66 20.64
C ASN A 108 -10.35 25.79 19.37
N ALA A 109 -10.90 26.34 18.28
CA ALA A 109 -10.99 25.70 16.98
C ALA A 109 -9.79 25.97 16.07
N GLY A 110 -8.80 26.74 16.55
CA GLY A 110 -7.58 27.06 15.81
C GLY A 110 -7.68 28.27 14.89
N ALA A 111 -8.81 28.95 14.78
CA ALA A 111 -8.91 30.19 14.01
C ALA A 111 -8.11 31.29 14.71
N VAL A 112 -7.23 32.00 13.98
CA VAL A 112 -6.41 33.11 14.50
C VAL A 112 -7.09 34.43 14.17
N SER A 113 -7.48 35.16 15.19
CA SER A 113 -8.06 36.49 15.08
C SER A 113 -7.05 37.55 15.50
N GLY A 114 -7.02 38.66 14.76
CA GLY A 114 -6.17 39.80 15.04
C GLY A 114 -6.96 41.10 15.10
N THR A 115 -6.53 42.00 15.99
CA THR A 115 -7.03 43.39 16.05
C THR A 115 -5.85 44.34 15.97
N ALA A 116 -5.92 45.29 15.04
CA ALA A 116 -4.89 46.29 14.85
C ALA A 116 -5.50 47.69 14.97
N SER A 117 -4.77 48.59 15.60
CA SER A 117 -5.19 50.01 15.75
C SER A 117 -4.00 50.95 15.52
N SER A 118 -4.24 52.02 14.77
CA SER A 118 -3.23 53.04 14.51
C SER A 118 -3.87 54.43 14.42
N VAL A 119 -3.14 55.45 14.85
CA VAL A 119 -3.60 56.84 14.77
C VAL A 119 -3.04 57.50 13.51
N VAL A 120 -3.92 58.05 12.71
CA VAL A 120 -3.59 58.82 11.48
C VAL A 120 -3.77 60.29 11.78
N PRO A 121 -2.70 61.09 11.83
CA PRO A 121 -2.82 62.53 12.04
C PRO A 121 -3.47 63.20 10.81
N MET A 122 -4.40 64.10 11.11
CA MET A 122 -5.02 64.97 10.07
C MET A 122 -4.05 66.08 9.69
N THR A 123 -3.59 66.11 8.45
CA THR A 123 -2.56 67.05 8.02
C THR A 123 -3.14 68.43 7.64
N LEU A 124 -4.11 68.45 6.79
CA LEU A 124 -4.74 69.68 6.33
C LEU A 124 -6.01 70.01 7.10
N MET A 125 -6.76 69.05 7.50
CA MET A 125 -7.99 69.23 8.28
C MET A 125 -7.72 69.57 9.73
N SER A 126 -6.53 69.37 10.26
CA SER A 126 -6.08 69.88 11.58
C SER A 126 -6.12 71.42 11.65
N LEU A 127 -5.87 72.13 10.52
CA LEU A 127 -6.04 73.57 10.44
C LEU A 127 -7.51 74.04 10.64
N PHE A 128 -8.46 73.13 10.41
CA PHE A 128 -9.89 73.34 10.58
C PHE A 128 -10.40 72.74 11.91
N GLY A 129 -9.51 72.37 12.82
CA GLY A 129 -9.84 71.85 14.16
C GLY A 129 -10.27 70.41 14.19
N MET A 130 -10.06 69.65 13.11
CA MET A 130 -10.34 68.20 13.15
C MET A 130 -9.24 67.44 13.89
N PRO A 131 -9.61 66.63 14.90
CA PRO A 131 -8.62 65.80 15.62
C PRO A 131 -8.17 64.63 14.76
N ASP A 132 -6.97 64.07 15.14
CA ASP A 132 -6.44 62.82 14.61
C ASP A 132 -7.46 61.70 14.67
N LYS A 133 -7.41 60.80 13.66
CA LYS A 133 -8.38 59.68 13.54
C LYS A 133 -7.72 58.35 13.85
N THR A 134 -8.29 57.63 14.79
CA THR A 134 -7.94 56.22 15.01
C THR A 134 -8.59 55.36 13.97
N ILE A 135 -7.82 54.52 13.30
CA ILE A 135 -8.28 53.48 12.38
C ILE A 135 -8.07 52.12 13.03
N ASN A 136 -9.06 51.25 12.85
CA ASN A 136 -9.03 49.88 13.35
C ASN A 136 -9.15 48.90 12.18
N ALA A 137 -8.47 47.77 12.30
CA ALA A 137 -8.62 46.62 11.42
C ALA A 137 -8.85 45.36 12.27
N GLU A 138 -9.73 44.52 11.80
CA GLU A 138 -9.98 43.21 12.36
C GLU A 138 -9.72 42.19 11.27
N CYS A 139 -9.08 41.09 11.60
CA CYS A 139 -8.76 40.02 10.66
C CYS A 139 -8.94 38.65 11.31
N THR A 140 -9.28 37.66 10.52
CA THR A 140 -9.38 36.28 10.99
C THR A 140 -8.89 35.35 9.90
N ALA A 141 -7.94 34.49 10.25
CA ALA A 141 -7.46 33.41 9.41
C ALA A 141 -7.91 32.08 9.98
N ASP A 142 -8.55 31.27 9.15
CA ASP A 142 -8.99 29.93 9.54
C ASP A 142 -8.60 28.92 8.49
N LEU A 143 -8.46 27.66 8.90
CA LEU A 143 -8.29 26.52 8.02
C LEU A 143 -9.64 26.07 7.52
N GLN A 144 -9.90 26.24 6.23
CA GLN A 144 -11.08 25.66 5.61
C GLN A 144 -10.67 24.50 4.72
N LEU A 145 -10.95 23.27 5.19
CA LEU A 145 -10.90 22.09 4.34
C LEU A 145 -12.15 22.08 3.45
N PRO A 146 -12.00 22.14 2.12
CA PRO A 146 -13.08 21.75 1.23
C PRO A 146 -13.42 20.28 1.47
N ASN A 147 -14.55 19.80 0.96
CA ASN A 147 -14.76 18.35 0.87
C ASN A 147 -13.56 17.73 0.19
N THR A 148 -12.99 16.71 0.80
CA THR A 148 -11.66 16.21 0.44
C THR A 148 -11.69 14.69 0.30
N ASP A 149 -11.16 14.20 -0.82
CA ASP A 149 -10.88 12.79 -1.05
C ASP A 149 -9.39 12.55 -0.90
N VAL A 150 -9.01 11.62 -0.03
CA VAL A 150 -7.63 11.19 0.15
C VAL A 150 -7.54 9.70 -0.16
N MET A 151 -6.84 9.36 -1.24
CA MET A 151 -6.57 7.99 -1.63
C MET A 151 -5.13 7.63 -1.27
N PHE A 152 -4.97 6.65 -0.42
CA PHE A 152 -3.68 6.06 -0.11
C PHE A 152 -3.39 4.88 -1.02
N VAL A 153 -2.34 4.97 -1.80
CA VAL A 153 -1.78 3.87 -2.60
C VAL A 153 -0.51 3.42 -1.89
N LEU A 154 -0.61 2.31 -1.20
CA LEU A 154 0.38 1.87 -0.22
C LEU A 154 1.12 0.64 -0.69
N ASP A 155 2.42 0.75 -0.74
CA ASP A 155 3.30 -0.38 -0.94
C ASP A 155 3.16 -1.36 0.23
N THR A 156 2.88 -2.62 -0.09
CA THR A 156 2.83 -3.73 0.85
C THR A 156 3.66 -4.91 0.35
N THR A 157 4.76 -4.61 -0.32
CA THR A 157 5.72 -5.61 -0.79
C THR A 157 6.58 -6.14 0.35
N LEU A 158 7.35 -7.17 0.07
CA LEU A 158 8.09 -7.90 1.10
C LEU A 158 9.08 -7.02 1.87
N SER A 159 9.69 -6.03 1.19
CA SER A 159 10.65 -5.06 1.76
C SER A 159 10.05 -4.19 2.88
N MET A 160 8.73 -4.02 2.91
CA MET A 160 8.04 -3.32 3.99
C MET A 160 8.15 -4.01 5.37
N ASN A 161 8.65 -5.25 5.43
CA ASN A 161 9.03 -5.91 6.69
C ASN A 161 10.39 -5.44 7.23
N ASP A 162 11.21 -4.81 6.41
CA ASP A 162 12.53 -4.33 6.80
C ASP A 162 12.43 -3.17 7.80
N ILE A 163 13.50 -2.97 8.56
CA ILE A 163 13.63 -1.90 9.54
C ILE A 163 14.68 -0.92 9.02
N ASN A 164 14.31 0.36 8.89
CA ASN A 164 15.27 1.37 8.48
C ASN A 164 16.31 1.64 9.56
N PRO A 165 17.52 2.08 9.21
CA PRO A 165 18.55 2.44 10.17
C PRO A 165 18.04 3.46 11.20
N GLY A 166 18.14 3.10 12.48
CA GLY A 166 17.70 3.94 13.60
C GLY A 166 16.24 3.77 14.02
N ASP A 167 15.43 3.05 13.27
CA ASP A 167 14.06 2.75 13.63
C ASP A 167 13.96 1.51 14.54
N SER A 168 12.89 1.44 15.33
CA SER A 168 12.57 0.27 16.18
C SER A 168 11.43 -0.59 15.63
N LYS A 169 10.75 -0.12 14.58
CA LYS A 169 9.63 -0.79 13.93
C LYS A 169 9.96 -1.05 12.46
N SER A 170 9.33 -2.08 11.89
CA SER A 170 9.38 -2.30 10.44
C SER A 170 8.72 -1.15 9.68
N ARG A 171 9.09 -0.97 8.41
CA ARG A 171 8.55 0.07 7.52
C ARG A 171 7.02 0.06 7.52
N ILE A 172 6.39 -1.11 7.46
CA ILE A 172 4.93 -1.21 7.54
C ILE A 172 4.38 -0.75 8.91
N GLY A 173 5.11 -1.00 9.99
CA GLY A 173 4.74 -0.53 11.33
C GLY A 173 4.80 0.99 11.43
N VAL A 174 5.86 1.60 10.89
CA VAL A 174 6.04 3.06 10.82
C VAL A 174 4.95 3.70 9.95
N LEU A 175 4.64 3.10 8.79
CA LEU A 175 3.58 3.56 7.91
C LEU A 175 2.21 3.62 8.61
N ARG A 176 1.87 2.59 9.39
CA ARG A 176 0.61 2.55 10.15
C ARG A 176 0.49 3.73 11.11
N ASP A 177 1.56 4.01 11.84
CA ASP A 177 1.63 5.14 12.78
C ASP A 177 1.49 6.48 12.03
N ALA A 178 2.22 6.66 10.93
CA ALA A 178 2.23 7.89 10.14
C ALA A 178 0.86 8.19 9.51
N VAL A 179 0.18 7.18 8.97
CA VAL A 179 -1.20 7.34 8.41
C VAL A 179 -2.21 7.64 9.53
N THR A 180 -2.04 7.04 10.72
CA THR A 180 -2.91 7.33 11.88
C THR A 180 -2.73 8.78 12.34
N ASN A 181 -1.50 9.27 12.39
CA ASN A 181 -1.21 10.66 12.75
C ASN A 181 -1.78 11.64 11.72
N PHE A 182 -1.57 11.36 10.42
CA PHE A 182 -2.15 12.15 9.32
C PHE A 182 -3.66 12.25 9.43
N TYR A 183 -4.35 11.13 9.67
CA TYR A 183 -5.79 11.12 9.89
C TYR A 183 -6.20 12.01 11.07
N THR A 184 -5.51 11.86 12.20
CA THR A 184 -5.79 12.63 13.42
C THR A 184 -5.63 14.12 13.17
N GLU A 185 -4.57 14.56 12.51
CA GLU A 185 -4.31 15.96 12.17
C GLU A 185 -5.41 16.54 11.27
N LEU A 186 -5.81 15.81 10.21
CA LEU A 186 -6.89 16.28 9.34
C LEU A 186 -8.25 16.34 10.05
N GLN A 187 -8.53 15.39 10.94
CA GLN A 187 -9.80 15.41 11.72
C GLN A 187 -9.85 16.55 12.72
N GLN A 188 -8.71 16.95 13.30
CA GLN A 188 -8.65 18.09 14.23
C GLN A 188 -8.97 19.43 13.55
N VAL A 189 -8.62 19.57 12.27
CA VAL A 189 -8.83 20.81 11.51
C VAL A 189 -10.07 20.75 10.60
N LYS A 190 -10.83 19.65 10.65
CA LYS A 190 -12.05 19.46 9.85
C LYS A 190 -13.15 20.39 10.33
N PRO A 191 -13.62 21.36 9.52
CA PRO A 191 -14.73 22.23 9.89
C PRO A 191 -16.05 21.45 9.99
N ALA A 192 -16.98 21.94 10.79
CA ALA A 192 -18.32 21.40 10.83
C ALA A 192 -18.98 21.46 9.45
N GLY A 193 -19.55 20.33 9.00
CA GLY A 193 -20.18 20.22 7.68
C GLY A 193 -19.26 19.89 6.51
N SER A 194 -17.94 19.84 6.70
CA SER A 194 -17.03 19.32 5.70
C SER A 194 -16.95 17.80 5.72
N HIS A 195 -16.66 17.18 4.58
CA HIS A 195 -16.55 15.74 4.42
C HIS A 195 -15.13 15.40 3.97
N ILE A 196 -14.47 14.48 4.71
CA ILE A 196 -13.19 13.90 4.33
C ILE A 196 -13.40 12.41 4.11
N ARG A 197 -13.19 11.94 2.88
CA ARG A 197 -13.26 10.52 2.55
C ARG A 197 -11.88 9.97 2.36
N TYR A 198 -11.62 8.80 2.94
CA TYR A 198 -10.37 8.08 2.84
C TYR A 198 -10.57 6.79 2.07
N GLY A 199 -9.68 6.51 1.12
CA GLY A 199 -9.62 5.26 0.38
C GLY A 199 -8.22 4.65 0.49
N PHE A 200 -8.12 3.35 0.29
CA PHE A 200 -6.86 2.63 0.44
C PHE A 200 -6.69 1.58 -0.66
N VAL A 201 -5.54 1.55 -1.28
CA VAL A 201 -5.11 0.55 -2.25
C VAL A 201 -3.75 0.00 -1.83
N PRO A 202 -3.72 -1.01 -0.96
CA PRO A 202 -2.51 -1.79 -0.75
C PRO A 202 -2.17 -2.55 -2.04
N TYR A 203 -0.92 -2.54 -2.45
CA TYR A 203 -0.50 -3.21 -3.67
C TYR A 203 0.80 -4.01 -3.49
N SER A 204 0.96 -5.01 -4.34
CA SER A 204 2.20 -5.74 -4.58
C SER A 204 2.25 -6.16 -6.06
N GLY A 205 2.37 -7.45 -6.41
CA GLY A 205 2.20 -7.95 -7.78
C GLY A 205 0.77 -7.88 -8.32
N THR A 206 -0.20 -7.62 -7.46
CA THR A 206 -1.63 -7.43 -7.76
C THR A 206 -2.28 -6.58 -6.69
N VAL A 207 -3.61 -6.38 -6.80
CA VAL A 207 -4.45 -5.66 -5.83
C VAL A 207 -5.68 -6.48 -5.47
N ASN A 208 -6.11 -6.38 -4.22
CA ASN A 208 -7.29 -7.08 -3.71
C ASN A 208 -8.52 -6.16 -3.80
N VAL A 209 -9.20 -6.21 -4.91
CA VAL A 209 -10.38 -5.38 -5.21
C VAL A 209 -11.62 -6.20 -5.58
N GLY A 210 -11.51 -7.52 -5.53
CA GLY A 210 -12.55 -8.41 -6.04
C GLY A 210 -13.91 -8.18 -5.43
N THR A 211 -13.98 -7.94 -4.12
CA THR A 211 -15.25 -7.67 -3.42
C THR A 211 -15.80 -6.25 -3.63
N LEU A 212 -15.08 -5.41 -4.36
CA LEU A 212 -15.58 -4.11 -4.82
C LEU A 212 -16.26 -4.20 -6.19
N LEU A 213 -16.09 -5.33 -6.89
CA LEU A 213 -16.56 -5.52 -8.26
C LEU A 213 -17.98 -6.05 -8.30
N LYS A 214 -18.67 -5.79 -9.42
CA LYS A 214 -19.95 -6.44 -9.75
C LYS A 214 -19.72 -7.76 -10.46
N PRO A 215 -20.59 -8.78 -10.32
CA PRO A 215 -20.45 -10.06 -11.02
C PRO A 215 -20.27 -9.92 -12.54
N ALA A 216 -20.99 -8.97 -13.14
CA ALA A 216 -20.92 -8.70 -14.59
C ALA A 216 -19.56 -8.10 -15.04
N TRP A 217 -18.70 -7.67 -14.12
CA TRP A 217 -17.39 -7.14 -14.43
C TRP A 217 -16.29 -8.21 -14.46
N LEU A 218 -16.64 -9.44 -14.07
CA LEU A 218 -15.77 -10.60 -14.16
C LEU A 218 -16.13 -11.46 -15.37
N GLN A 219 -15.13 -12.04 -16.03
CA GLN A 219 -15.32 -13.03 -17.08
C GLN A 219 -16.12 -14.24 -16.55
N ASP A 220 -16.85 -14.96 -17.42
CA ASP A 220 -17.59 -16.15 -17.01
C ASP A 220 -16.70 -17.39 -16.99
N ASN A 221 -15.89 -17.56 -18.04
CA ASN A 221 -14.97 -18.68 -18.21
C ASN A 221 -13.56 -18.19 -18.49
N PRO A 222 -12.89 -17.57 -17.51
CA PRO A 222 -11.52 -17.05 -17.70
C PRO A 222 -10.54 -18.19 -17.99
N VAL A 223 -9.62 -17.91 -18.89
CA VAL A 223 -8.55 -18.84 -19.27
C VAL A 223 -7.31 -18.56 -18.43
N TYR A 224 -6.74 -19.62 -17.85
CA TYR A 224 -5.49 -19.59 -17.10
C TYR A 224 -4.46 -20.54 -17.69
N ASP A 225 -3.19 -20.22 -17.55
CA ASP A 225 -2.09 -21.12 -17.84
C ASP A 225 -2.09 -22.23 -16.78
N SER A 226 -2.62 -23.40 -17.11
CA SER A 226 -2.92 -24.45 -16.15
C SER A 226 -2.44 -25.82 -16.63
N ARG A 227 -2.99 -26.90 -16.10
CA ARG A 227 -2.69 -28.27 -16.50
C ARG A 227 -3.93 -29.15 -16.47
N GLU A 228 -3.94 -30.21 -17.27
CA GLU A 228 -4.92 -31.28 -17.22
C GLU A 228 -4.22 -32.64 -17.20
N ALA A 229 -4.91 -33.67 -16.70
CA ALA A 229 -4.40 -35.03 -16.69
C ALA A 229 -4.32 -35.61 -18.11
N ASP A 230 -3.19 -36.28 -18.41
CA ASP A 230 -2.92 -36.91 -19.71
C ASP A 230 -2.82 -38.45 -19.61
N GLY A 231 -3.26 -39.02 -18.50
CA GLY A 231 -3.27 -40.45 -18.31
C GLY A 231 -2.24 -40.99 -17.32
N ILE A 232 -2.06 -42.29 -17.37
CA ILE A 232 -1.24 -43.06 -16.43
C ILE A 232 -0.38 -44.02 -17.26
N SER A 233 0.90 -44.19 -16.87
CA SER A 233 1.73 -45.27 -17.36
C SER A 233 2.34 -46.04 -16.20
N THR A 234 2.59 -47.32 -16.39
CA THR A 234 3.27 -48.15 -15.40
C THR A 234 4.56 -48.70 -15.95
N LYS A 235 5.59 -48.79 -15.08
CA LYS A 235 6.82 -49.48 -15.35
C LYS A 235 7.06 -50.53 -14.29
N THR A 236 7.16 -51.81 -14.73
CA THR A 236 7.48 -52.89 -13.84
C THR A 236 8.96 -53.27 -14.03
N GLU A 237 9.70 -53.27 -12.95
CA GLU A 237 11.10 -53.71 -12.94
C GLU A 237 11.22 -54.86 -11.93
N THR A 238 11.76 -55.96 -12.40
CA THR A 238 12.12 -57.09 -11.55
C THR A 238 13.63 -57.08 -11.41
N LYS A 239 14.10 -56.98 -10.17
CA LYS A 239 15.52 -57.00 -9.84
C LYS A 239 15.77 -58.14 -8.85
N PRO A 240 16.80 -58.89 -9.01
CA PRO A 240 17.29 -59.77 -8.01
C PRO A 240 17.60 -58.94 -6.74
N SER A 241 17.07 -59.35 -5.62
CA SER A 241 17.43 -58.78 -4.30
C SER A 241 17.79 -59.90 -3.35
N GLY A 242 18.84 -59.71 -2.66
CA GLY A 242 19.49 -60.78 -1.89
C GLY A 242 20.56 -61.45 -2.74
N GLY A 243 20.95 -62.62 -2.35
CA GLY A 243 22.13 -63.31 -2.88
C GLY A 243 23.37 -62.99 -2.04
N GLY A 244 24.40 -63.81 -2.23
CA GLY A 244 25.59 -63.78 -1.40
C GLY A 244 25.63 -64.98 -0.48
N VAL A 245 26.43 -64.88 0.53
CA VAL A 245 26.52 -65.91 1.57
C VAL A 245 26.19 -65.30 2.91
N GLU A 246 25.58 -66.10 3.78
CA GLU A 246 25.27 -65.70 5.13
C GLU A 246 26.56 -65.26 5.85
N PRO A 247 26.57 -64.11 6.51
CA PRO A 247 27.75 -63.60 7.20
C PRO A 247 28.16 -64.52 8.35
N ASP A 248 29.46 -64.50 8.68
CA ASP A 248 30.02 -65.32 9.77
C ASP A 248 29.41 -65.04 11.14
N THR A 249 28.85 -63.89 11.30
CA THR A 249 28.24 -63.47 12.58
C THR A 249 26.83 -62.93 12.37
N GLU A 250 25.97 -63.15 13.33
CA GLU A 250 24.64 -62.57 13.41
C GLU A 250 24.58 -61.54 14.54
N GLN A 251 23.79 -60.52 14.36
CA GLN A 251 23.60 -59.42 15.31
C GLN A 251 22.15 -59.41 15.76
N ALA A 252 21.98 -59.42 17.07
CA ALA A 252 20.67 -59.37 17.69
C ALA A 252 20.59 -58.22 18.71
N TYR A 253 19.40 -57.68 18.87
CA TYR A 253 19.11 -56.65 19.86
C TYR A 253 17.95 -57.14 20.76
N THR A 254 18.08 -56.90 22.07
CA THR A 254 16.91 -56.98 22.93
C THR A 254 16.02 -55.75 22.75
N ASP A 255 14.80 -55.83 23.21
CA ASP A 255 13.97 -54.64 23.32
C ASP A 255 14.58 -53.60 24.26
N TRP A 256 14.14 -52.36 24.13
CA TRP A 256 14.54 -51.31 25.04
C TRP A 256 13.83 -51.45 26.37
N GLU A 257 14.59 -51.56 27.45
CA GLU A 257 14.10 -51.64 28.83
C GLU A 257 14.28 -50.31 29.55
N THR A 258 13.24 -49.83 30.20
CA THR A 258 13.30 -48.64 31.04
C THR A 258 14.09 -48.89 32.32
N VAL A 259 15.14 -48.11 32.52
CA VAL A 259 15.99 -48.18 33.71
C VAL A 259 15.60 -47.14 34.75
N SER A 260 15.28 -45.94 34.27
CA SER A 260 14.84 -44.83 35.12
C SER A 260 14.08 -43.78 34.30
N GLY A 261 13.47 -42.83 35.00
CA GLY A 261 12.63 -41.81 34.40
C GLY A 261 11.22 -42.31 34.12
N SER A 262 10.45 -41.54 33.39
CA SER A 262 9.07 -41.89 33.05
C SER A 262 8.68 -41.35 31.67
N VAL A 263 7.71 -42.03 31.09
CA VAL A 263 6.99 -41.55 29.90
C VAL A 263 5.52 -41.49 30.24
N GLY A 264 4.87 -40.44 29.86
CA GLY A 264 3.44 -40.25 30.13
C GLY A 264 2.76 -39.35 29.11
N PRO A 265 1.45 -39.34 29.12
CA PRO A 265 0.71 -38.41 28.28
C PRO A 265 0.90 -36.98 28.79
N GLY A 266 1.07 -36.03 27.88
CA GLY A 266 0.94 -34.63 28.19
C GLY A 266 -0.53 -34.19 28.18
N ILE A 267 -0.76 -32.90 28.39
CA ILE A 267 -2.11 -32.35 28.44
C ILE A 267 -2.70 -32.38 27.00
N PRO A 268 -3.79 -33.13 26.75
CA PRO A 268 -4.43 -33.13 25.44
C PRO A 268 -5.14 -31.82 25.17
N TYR A 269 -5.11 -31.38 23.94
CA TYR A 269 -5.89 -30.25 23.45
C TYR A 269 -6.88 -30.74 22.42
N SER A 270 -8.14 -30.26 22.47
CA SER A 270 -9.15 -30.48 21.46
C SER A 270 -9.82 -29.17 21.09
N GLY A 271 -9.95 -28.91 19.79
CA GLY A 271 -10.54 -27.67 19.26
C GLY A 271 -10.94 -27.77 17.78
N PRO A 272 -11.41 -26.67 17.15
CA PRO A 272 -11.77 -26.67 15.74
C PRO A 272 -10.59 -27.04 14.82
N SER A 273 -10.88 -27.72 13.71
CA SER A 273 -9.85 -28.28 12.82
C SER A 273 -9.14 -27.30 11.90
N GLU A 274 -9.54 -26.03 11.89
CA GLU A 274 -9.08 -25.06 10.89
C GLU A 274 -7.57 -24.78 10.90
N ASN A 275 -6.87 -25.05 12.02
CA ASN A 275 -5.43 -24.89 12.15
C ASN A 275 -4.80 -26.02 13.00
N CYS A 276 -5.08 -27.27 12.64
CA CYS A 276 -4.58 -28.42 13.40
C CYS A 276 -3.08 -28.66 13.16
N VAL A 277 -2.22 -27.86 13.79
CA VAL A 277 -0.76 -27.96 13.68
C VAL A 277 -0.18 -28.29 15.06
N ALA A 278 0.58 -29.39 15.12
CA ALA A 278 1.28 -29.75 16.34
C ALA A 278 2.43 -28.76 16.63
N PRO A 279 2.65 -28.36 17.87
CA PRO A 279 3.85 -27.64 18.27
C PRO A 279 5.13 -28.40 17.89
N ALA A 280 6.24 -27.70 17.78
CA ALA A 280 7.53 -28.32 17.53
C ALA A 280 7.92 -29.24 18.68
N ASN A 281 8.45 -30.43 18.33
CA ASN A 281 8.96 -31.36 19.32
C ASN A 281 10.16 -30.78 20.08
N THR A 282 10.13 -30.88 21.40
CA THR A 282 11.24 -30.47 22.27
C THR A 282 12.08 -31.66 22.73
N LEU A 283 11.75 -32.87 22.26
CA LEU A 283 12.44 -34.08 22.64
C LEU A 283 13.93 -34.00 22.30
N LYS A 284 14.76 -34.19 23.28
CA LYS A 284 16.21 -34.43 23.17
C LYS A 284 16.48 -35.89 23.46
N GLU A 285 17.07 -36.57 22.50
CA GLU A 285 17.50 -37.95 22.66
C GLU A 285 19.02 -38.02 22.50
N ILE A 286 19.69 -38.67 23.48
CA ILE A 286 21.12 -38.96 23.45
C ILE A 286 21.26 -40.44 23.56
N SER A 287 21.89 -41.08 22.59
CA SER A 287 22.19 -42.51 22.65
C SER A 287 23.70 -42.76 22.60
N SER A 288 24.13 -43.71 23.35
CA SER A 288 25.55 -44.11 23.41
C SER A 288 25.66 -45.64 23.47
N PRO A 289 26.42 -46.24 22.56
CA PRO A 289 26.77 -47.66 22.70
C PRO A 289 27.84 -47.82 23.79
N GLY A 290 27.65 -48.80 24.63
CA GLY A 290 28.67 -49.18 25.58
C GLY A 290 29.83 -49.95 24.94
N SER A 291 30.80 -50.32 25.78
CA SER A 291 31.94 -51.15 25.35
C SER A 291 31.52 -52.59 25.14
N TRP A 292 32.18 -53.26 24.23
CA TRP A 292 31.99 -54.69 23.99
C TRP A 292 32.53 -55.52 25.16
N THR A 293 31.83 -56.58 25.51
CA THR A 293 32.24 -57.58 26.49
C THR A 293 32.08 -58.97 25.88
N PRO A 294 33.17 -59.76 25.71
CA PRO A 294 34.57 -59.32 25.83
C PRO A 294 34.98 -58.26 24.85
N SER A 295 36.01 -57.49 25.17
CA SER A 295 36.52 -56.37 24.31
C SER A 295 37.25 -56.88 23.06
N SER A 296 37.55 -58.16 22.98
CA SER A 296 38.13 -58.83 21.81
C SER A 296 37.07 -58.95 20.69
N SER A 297 37.53 -59.19 19.44
CA SER A 297 36.66 -59.51 18.31
C SER A 297 36.05 -60.92 18.36
N ALA A 298 36.37 -61.71 19.34
CA ALA A 298 35.79 -63.04 19.51
C ALA A 298 34.27 -62.97 19.73
N VAL A 299 33.56 -63.92 19.17
CA VAL A 299 32.11 -64.09 19.36
C VAL A 299 31.82 -65.30 20.24
N PRO A 300 30.78 -65.28 21.09
CA PRO A 300 29.82 -64.22 21.28
C PRO A 300 30.38 -63.02 22.07
N ARG A 301 29.93 -61.85 21.70
CA ARG A 301 30.21 -60.60 22.45
C ARG A 301 28.98 -59.75 22.52
N SER A 302 28.85 -59.01 23.60
CA SER A 302 27.69 -58.10 23.75
C SER A 302 28.11 -56.74 24.24
N ARG A 303 27.27 -55.77 24.00
CA ARG A 303 27.38 -54.42 24.57
C ARG A 303 25.99 -53.90 24.93
N VAL A 304 25.96 -52.94 25.84
CA VAL A 304 24.71 -52.30 26.24
C VAL A 304 24.64 -50.92 25.60
N HIS A 305 23.59 -50.69 24.85
CA HIS A 305 23.23 -49.36 24.40
C HIS A 305 22.40 -48.67 25.45
N THR A 306 22.71 -47.43 25.70
CA THR A 306 21.91 -46.60 26.62
C THR A 306 21.40 -45.39 25.82
N ARG A 307 20.12 -45.06 25.95
CA ARG A 307 19.57 -43.82 25.45
C ARG A 307 18.85 -43.06 26.55
N THR A 308 18.96 -41.74 26.51
CA THR A 308 18.26 -40.85 27.42
C THR A 308 17.36 -39.94 26.63
N LYS A 309 16.09 -39.87 26.99
CA LYS A 309 15.09 -39.01 26.37
C LYS A 309 14.57 -38.02 27.38
N ASN A 310 14.53 -36.75 27.02
CA ASN A 310 13.94 -35.70 27.83
C ASN A 310 13.26 -34.67 26.94
N GLY A 311 12.05 -34.25 27.28
CA GLY A 311 11.26 -33.30 26.49
C GLY A 311 9.91 -33.86 26.07
N VAL A 312 9.30 -33.27 25.06
CA VAL A 312 7.94 -33.57 24.63
C VAL A 312 7.90 -33.82 23.14
N THR A 313 7.16 -34.86 22.74
CA THR A 313 6.75 -35.04 21.35
C THR A 313 5.26 -34.70 21.19
N TYR A 314 4.91 -34.11 20.10
CA TYR A 314 3.53 -33.74 19.77
C TYR A 314 3.10 -34.40 18.47
N SER A 315 1.83 -34.81 18.42
CA SER A 315 1.18 -35.25 17.21
C SER A 315 -0.20 -34.63 17.12
N ALA A 316 -0.58 -34.18 15.92
CA ALA A 316 -1.89 -33.62 15.64
C ALA A 316 -2.67 -34.55 14.73
N SER A 317 -3.95 -34.72 15.01
CA SER A 317 -4.91 -35.44 14.16
C SER A 317 -6.24 -34.73 14.19
N ALA A 318 -6.99 -34.78 13.09
CA ALA A 318 -8.29 -34.11 12.98
C ALA A 318 -9.39 -35.05 12.47
N PRO A 319 -9.67 -36.17 13.17
CA PRO A 319 -10.76 -37.05 12.77
C PRO A 319 -12.11 -36.37 13.00
N GLY A 320 -12.99 -36.39 11.98
CA GLY A 320 -14.36 -35.86 12.10
C GLY A 320 -14.43 -34.33 12.25
N GLY A 321 -13.39 -33.60 11.85
CA GLY A 321 -13.37 -32.13 11.92
C GLY A 321 -13.00 -31.55 13.29
N VAL A 322 -12.59 -32.38 14.23
CA VAL A 322 -12.10 -31.94 15.54
C VAL A 322 -10.58 -32.15 15.58
N CYS A 323 -9.82 -31.08 15.82
CA CYS A 323 -8.39 -31.18 16.03
C CYS A 323 -8.08 -31.73 17.40
N THR A 324 -7.31 -32.79 17.42
CA THR A 324 -6.77 -33.35 18.66
C THR A 324 -5.24 -33.33 18.59
N ILE A 325 -4.62 -32.58 19.48
CA ILE A 325 -3.16 -32.61 19.69
C ILE A 325 -2.88 -33.46 20.88
N THR A 326 -2.17 -34.56 20.65
CA THR A 326 -1.68 -35.42 21.72
C THR A 326 -0.20 -35.16 21.94
N SER A 327 0.24 -35.26 23.17
CA SER A 327 1.65 -35.13 23.51
C SER A 327 2.11 -36.30 24.39
N THR A 328 3.38 -36.63 24.22
CA THR A 328 4.06 -37.60 25.08
C THR A 328 5.22 -36.91 25.74
N VAL A 329 5.22 -36.94 27.07
CA VAL A 329 6.24 -36.29 27.89
C VAL A 329 7.25 -37.35 28.33
N TYR A 330 8.53 -37.09 28.09
CA TYR A 330 9.65 -37.90 28.49
C TYR A 330 10.40 -37.18 29.62
N ASN A 331 10.36 -37.74 30.83
CA ASN A 331 10.97 -37.15 32.01
C ASN A 331 12.28 -37.91 32.34
N ASN A 332 13.38 -37.46 31.70
CA ASN A 332 14.70 -38.09 31.85
C ASN A 332 14.64 -39.63 31.75
N LEU A 333 13.88 -40.12 30.78
CA LEU A 333 13.71 -41.53 30.52
C LEU A 333 15.04 -42.12 30.06
N VAL A 334 15.57 -43.04 30.83
CA VAL A 334 16.78 -43.82 30.52
C VAL A 334 16.36 -45.23 30.16
N GLU A 335 16.69 -45.65 28.98
CA GLU A 335 16.41 -46.98 28.46
C GLU A 335 17.73 -47.67 28.08
N LYS A 336 17.77 -48.98 28.25
CA LYS A 336 18.89 -49.83 27.84
C LYS A 336 18.41 -50.96 26.97
N ARG A 337 19.27 -51.40 26.04
CA ARG A 337 19.11 -52.64 25.27
C ARG A 337 20.47 -53.30 25.11
N THR A 338 20.47 -54.58 24.98
CA THR A 338 21.71 -55.33 24.70
C THR A 338 21.80 -55.65 23.21
N GLU A 339 22.94 -55.34 22.64
CA GLU A 339 23.35 -55.81 21.34
C GLU A 339 24.29 -57.02 21.54
N THR A 340 23.97 -58.11 20.87
CA THR A 340 24.78 -59.33 20.91
C THR A 340 25.23 -59.68 19.49
N ILE A 341 26.51 -59.97 19.32
CA ILE A 341 27.05 -60.59 18.12
C ILE A 341 27.43 -62.01 18.47
N SER A 342 26.83 -62.95 17.77
CA SER A 342 27.10 -64.39 17.90
C SER A 342 27.57 -64.96 16.57
N ALA A 343 28.15 -66.15 16.64
CA ALA A 343 28.44 -66.90 15.43
C ALA A 343 27.14 -67.26 14.70
N ASN A 344 27.10 -67.00 13.42
CA ASN A 344 25.94 -67.36 12.63
C ASN A 344 25.95 -68.85 12.29
N PRO A 345 25.03 -69.67 12.74
CA PRO A 345 24.99 -71.08 12.45
C PRO A 345 24.81 -71.40 10.96
N ASN A 346 24.42 -70.40 10.21
CA ASN A 346 24.27 -70.49 8.73
C ASN A 346 25.40 -69.85 7.96
N ALA A 347 26.49 -69.44 8.61
CA ALA A 347 27.63 -68.79 7.98
C ALA A 347 28.10 -69.54 6.74
N GLY A 348 28.33 -68.79 5.67
CA GLY A 348 28.79 -69.34 4.40
C GLY A 348 27.73 -70.06 3.56
N LYS A 349 26.50 -70.24 4.06
CA LYS A 349 25.42 -70.78 3.23
C LYS A 349 24.92 -69.74 2.22
N PRO A 350 24.57 -70.16 1.03
CA PRO A 350 24.01 -69.24 0.05
C PRO A 350 22.68 -68.64 0.52
N ILE A 351 22.55 -67.32 0.46
CA ILE A 351 21.28 -66.62 0.64
C ILE A 351 20.51 -66.74 -0.70
N PRO A 352 19.31 -67.32 -0.73
CA PRO A 352 18.54 -67.40 -1.96
C PRO A 352 18.28 -66.00 -2.54
N GLU A 353 18.58 -65.87 -3.82
CA GLU A 353 18.15 -64.65 -4.56
C GLU A 353 16.62 -64.62 -4.58
N LYS A 354 16.08 -63.52 -4.14
CA LYS A 354 14.65 -63.23 -4.22
C LYS A 354 14.40 -62.20 -5.32
N GLU A 355 13.57 -62.51 -6.28
CA GLU A 355 13.13 -61.51 -7.24
C GLU A 355 12.17 -60.51 -6.56
N THR A 356 12.57 -59.26 -6.57
CA THR A 356 11.69 -58.18 -6.14
C THR A 356 11.14 -57.47 -7.35
N THR A 357 9.86 -57.61 -7.58
CA THR A 357 9.13 -56.90 -8.66
C THR A 357 8.56 -55.60 -8.11
N THR A 358 9.01 -54.49 -8.62
CA THR A 358 8.53 -53.16 -8.28
C THR A 358 7.77 -52.58 -9.44
N THR A 359 6.49 -52.33 -9.26
CA THR A 359 5.66 -51.60 -10.25
C THR A 359 5.57 -50.14 -9.87
N THR A 360 6.06 -49.29 -10.73
CA THR A 360 6.01 -47.85 -10.57
C THR A 360 4.94 -47.25 -11.47
N THR A 361 4.02 -46.51 -10.90
CA THR A 361 2.96 -45.80 -11.63
C THR A 361 3.35 -44.35 -11.83
N TYR A 362 3.22 -43.89 -13.04
CA TYR A 362 3.52 -42.52 -13.44
C TYR A 362 2.24 -41.82 -13.89
N TYR A 363 2.00 -40.63 -13.36
CA TYR A 363 0.90 -39.76 -13.72
C TYR A 363 1.40 -38.66 -14.63
N HIS A 364 0.66 -38.38 -15.71
CA HIS A 364 1.07 -37.43 -16.74
C HIS A 364 0.17 -36.22 -16.73
N TRP A 365 0.76 -35.06 -17.01
CA TRP A 365 0.08 -33.78 -17.10
C TRP A 365 0.39 -33.11 -18.45
N ILE A 366 -0.63 -32.49 -19.07
CA ILE A 366 -0.47 -31.56 -20.18
C ILE A 366 -0.62 -30.14 -19.63
N TYR A 367 0.35 -29.29 -19.88
CA TYR A 367 0.31 -27.88 -19.49
C TYR A 367 -0.18 -27.04 -20.65
N LYS A 368 -1.30 -26.35 -20.48
CA LYS A 368 -1.97 -25.57 -21.52
C LYS A 368 -2.90 -24.51 -20.91
N PRO A 369 -3.39 -23.53 -21.71
CA PRO A 369 -4.49 -22.68 -21.31
C PRO A 369 -5.75 -23.50 -21.07
N ILE A 370 -6.39 -23.32 -19.90
CA ILE A 370 -7.64 -23.98 -19.53
C ILE A 370 -8.63 -22.93 -19.08
N ALA A 371 -9.84 -23.00 -19.63
CA ALA A 371 -10.98 -22.20 -19.19
C ALA A 371 -11.62 -22.84 -17.96
N TYR A 372 -11.91 -22.03 -16.94
CA TYR A 372 -12.61 -22.46 -15.74
C TYR A 372 -13.94 -21.73 -15.60
N ASP A 373 -15.03 -22.47 -15.38
CA ASP A 373 -16.28 -21.88 -14.95
C ASP A 373 -16.12 -21.33 -13.52
N ILE A 374 -16.20 -20.02 -13.38
CA ILE A 374 -16.07 -19.33 -12.12
C ILE A 374 -17.40 -18.81 -11.56
N SER A 375 -18.53 -19.31 -12.05
CA SER A 375 -19.86 -18.89 -11.61
C SER A 375 -20.03 -18.96 -10.09
N ALA A 376 -19.48 -19.99 -9.46
CA ALA A 376 -19.47 -20.15 -8.01
C ALA A 376 -18.70 -19.04 -7.25
N LEU A 377 -17.76 -18.34 -7.90
CA LEU A 377 -17.02 -17.22 -7.31
C LEU A 377 -17.78 -15.90 -7.40
N LYS A 378 -18.85 -15.82 -8.21
CA LYS A 378 -19.64 -14.62 -8.48
C LYS A 378 -20.82 -14.40 -7.52
N ALA A 379 -20.91 -15.18 -6.43
CA ALA A 379 -21.92 -14.96 -5.40
C ALA A 379 -21.84 -13.51 -4.86
N THR A 380 -23.00 -12.90 -4.56
CA THR A 380 -23.07 -11.49 -4.19
C THR A 380 -23.34 -11.26 -2.69
N ASP A 381 -22.89 -10.12 -2.22
CA ASP A 381 -23.29 -9.54 -0.93
C ASP A 381 -24.65 -8.79 -1.04
N SER A 382 -25.11 -8.20 0.06
CA SER A 382 -26.34 -7.40 0.12
C SER A 382 -26.31 -6.15 -0.77
N ASN A 383 -25.12 -5.67 -1.15
CA ASN A 383 -24.92 -4.49 -2.00
C ASN A 383 -24.80 -4.87 -3.49
N GLY A 384 -24.94 -6.17 -3.80
CA GLY A 384 -24.77 -6.69 -5.16
C GLY A 384 -23.32 -6.69 -5.64
N ASN A 385 -22.33 -6.58 -4.76
CA ASN A 385 -20.93 -6.79 -5.09
C ASN A 385 -20.56 -8.27 -4.91
N VAL A 386 -19.49 -8.70 -5.57
CA VAL A 386 -19.00 -10.06 -5.42
C VAL A 386 -18.48 -10.30 -4.00
N LYS A 387 -18.96 -11.35 -3.34
CA LYS A 387 -18.41 -11.82 -2.06
C LYS A 387 -17.45 -12.98 -2.20
N GLY A 388 -17.40 -13.59 -3.39
CA GLY A 388 -16.58 -14.76 -3.67
C GLY A 388 -17.25 -16.10 -3.33
N GLY A 389 -16.48 -17.18 -3.50
CA GLY A 389 -16.94 -18.54 -3.28
C GLY A 389 -15.82 -19.55 -3.53
N SER A 390 -16.19 -20.78 -3.88
CA SER A 390 -15.23 -21.84 -4.18
C SER A 390 -15.75 -22.74 -5.29
N PHE A 391 -14.82 -23.29 -6.08
CA PHE A 391 -15.12 -24.35 -7.05
C PHE A 391 -14.04 -25.44 -6.98
N LYS A 392 -14.27 -26.58 -7.64
CA LYS A 392 -13.33 -27.68 -7.73
C LYS A 392 -12.69 -27.75 -9.10
N ALA A 393 -11.39 -27.96 -9.15
CA ALA A 393 -10.62 -28.16 -10.37
C ALA A 393 -9.82 -29.47 -10.27
N PRO A 394 -9.85 -30.36 -11.30
CA PRO A 394 -9.16 -31.65 -11.29
C PRO A 394 -7.67 -31.50 -11.64
N ILE A 395 -6.95 -30.76 -10.82
CA ILE A 395 -5.55 -30.34 -11.03
C ILE A 395 -4.62 -30.73 -9.87
N GLU A 396 -5.15 -31.38 -8.83
CA GLU A 396 -4.35 -31.87 -7.71
C GLU A 396 -3.58 -33.11 -8.10
N ASN A 397 -2.37 -33.26 -7.55
CA ASN A 397 -1.58 -34.45 -7.75
C ASN A 397 -2.32 -35.73 -7.31
N ALA A 398 -2.05 -36.81 -7.99
CA ALA A 398 -2.63 -38.12 -7.73
C ALA A 398 -2.33 -38.63 -6.30
N ASN A 399 -3.16 -39.53 -5.85
CA ASN A 399 -2.86 -40.41 -4.73
C ASN A 399 -3.09 -41.88 -5.14
N ALA A 400 -3.04 -42.79 -4.17
CA ALA A 400 -3.21 -44.22 -4.44
C ALA A 400 -4.57 -44.60 -5.05
N THR A 401 -5.58 -43.74 -4.98
CA THR A 401 -6.96 -44.06 -5.38
C THR A 401 -7.48 -43.21 -6.55
N ALA A 402 -6.85 -42.07 -6.84
CA ALA A 402 -7.37 -41.15 -7.88
C ALA A 402 -6.26 -40.35 -8.55
N HIS A 403 -6.42 -40.15 -9.87
CA HIS A 403 -5.67 -39.23 -10.71
C HIS A 403 -6.57 -38.71 -11.85
N PRO A 404 -6.72 -37.41 -12.04
CA PRO A 404 -6.35 -36.34 -11.10
C PRO A 404 -7.26 -36.30 -9.88
N ARG A 405 -6.87 -35.53 -8.87
CA ARG A 405 -7.74 -35.21 -7.73
C ARG A 405 -8.28 -33.80 -7.88
N ASP A 406 -9.46 -33.58 -7.33
CA ASP A 406 -10.05 -32.25 -7.23
C ASP A 406 -9.29 -31.41 -6.18
N ARG A 407 -8.91 -30.22 -6.61
CA ARG A 407 -8.45 -29.16 -5.72
C ARG A 407 -9.57 -28.15 -5.51
N THR A 408 -9.87 -27.81 -4.26
CA THR A 408 -10.79 -26.72 -3.96
C THR A 408 -10.06 -25.40 -4.15
N ILE A 409 -10.61 -24.55 -4.99
CA ILE A 409 -10.13 -23.20 -5.30
C ILE A 409 -11.10 -22.23 -4.66
N THR A 410 -10.61 -21.44 -3.72
CA THR A 410 -11.39 -20.42 -3.02
C THR A 410 -10.89 -19.04 -3.39
N TRP A 411 -11.83 -18.12 -3.60
CA TRP A 411 -11.56 -16.71 -3.86
C TRP A 411 -12.64 -15.88 -3.17
N ASN A 412 -12.25 -14.97 -2.26
CA ASN A 412 -13.14 -14.21 -1.39
C ASN A 412 -12.45 -12.92 -0.91
N ALA A 413 -12.98 -12.23 0.09
CA ALA A 413 -12.44 -10.97 0.59
C ALA A 413 -10.97 -11.05 1.07
N SER A 414 -10.53 -12.19 1.60
CA SER A 414 -9.16 -12.34 2.09
C SER A 414 -8.12 -12.56 0.98
N ASN A 415 -8.56 -13.08 -0.16
CA ASN A 415 -7.72 -13.37 -1.32
C ASN A 415 -8.36 -12.94 -2.63
N GLY A 416 -9.18 -11.88 -2.60
CA GLY A 416 -9.96 -11.35 -3.73
C GLY A 416 -9.14 -10.54 -4.72
N CYS A 417 -7.88 -10.88 -4.92
CA CYS A 417 -7.05 -10.26 -5.94
C CYS A 417 -7.52 -10.60 -7.35
N ILE A 418 -7.11 -9.77 -8.31
CA ILE A 418 -7.55 -9.90 -9.70
C ILE A 418 -6.38 -9.99 -10.68
N GLU A 419 -6.60 -10.64 -11.82
CA GLU A 419 -5.84 -10.37 -13.04
C GLU A 419 -6.50 -9.25 -13.83
N GLU A 420 -5.67 -8.37 -14.37
CA GLU A 420 -6.10 -7.22 -15.17
C GLU A 420 -6.78 -7.62 -16.49
N ARG A 421 -7.51 -6.67 -17.02
CA ARG A 421 -8.23 -6.73 -18.28
C ARG A 421 -7.29 -6.99 -19.47
N GLY A 422 -7.85 -7.23 -20.63
CA GLY A 422 -7.12 -7.42 -21.88
C GLY A 422 -6.27 -6.21 -22.25
N ASP A 423 -5.23 -6.46 -23.05
CA ASP A 423 -4.31 -5.42 -23.50
C ASP A 423 -5.05 -4.32 -24.27
N GLY A 424 -4.65 -3.07 -24.02
CA GLY A 424 -5.31 -1.89 -24.58
C GLY A 424 -6.54 -1.42 -23.79
N TYR A 425 -7.08 -2.23 -22.90
CA TYR A 425 -8.21 -1.85 -22.03
C TYR A 425 -7.78 -1.62 -20.58
N ASP A 426 -6.68 -2.20 -20.18
CA ASP A 426 -6.21 -2.20 -18.79
C ASP A 426 -5.81 -0.81 -18.28
N MET A 427 -5.21 0.06 -19.14
CA MET A 427 -4.83 1.42 -18.76
C MET A 427 -6.01 2.42 -18.75
N ASN A 428 -7.18 2.04 -19.27
CA ASN A 428 -8.34 2.93 -19.25
C ASN A 428 -9.02 2.89 -17.87
N VAL A 429 -8.84 3.96 -17.09
CA VAL A 429 -9.35 4.05 -15.71
C VAL A 429 -10.87 4.21 -15.64
N ASP A 430 -11.50 4.75 -16.68
CA ASP A 430 -12.92 5.04 -16.73
C ASP A 430 -13.76 3.93 -17.37
N LEU A 431 -13.12 2.98 -18.03
CA LEU A 431 -13.83 1.93 -18.73
C LEU A 431 -14.59 1.02 -17.78
N VAL A 432 -15.91 1.04 -17.87
CA VAL A 432 -16.76 0.05 -17.20
C VAL A 432 -16.80 -1.23 -18.07
N PRO A 433 -16.52 -2.41 -17.47
CA PRO A 433 -16.57 -3.67 -18.20
C PRO A 433 -17.94 -3.93 -18.85
N LYS A 434 -17.92 -4.51 -20.05
CA LYS A 434 -19.13 -4.84 -20.79
C LYS A 434 -19.38 -6.36 -20.73
N PRO A 435 -20.55 -6.82 -20.28
CA PRO A 435 -20.91 -8.23 -20.32
C PRO A 435 -20.74 -8.80 -21.74
N GLY A 436 -20.17 -9.98 -21.85
CA GLY A 436 -19.92 -10.63 -23.14
C GLY A 436 -18.71 -10.09 -23.92
N GLN A 437 -17.93 -9.15 -23.36
CA GLN A 437 -16.66 -8.67 -23.90
C GLN A 437 -15.53 -9.01 -22.90
N PRO A 438 -14.99 -10.22 -22.91
CA PRO A 438 -14.03 -10.70 -21.91
C PRO A 438 -12.77 -9.83 -21.80
N GLU A 439 -12.36 -9.19 -22.89
CA GLU A 439 -11.21 -8.28 -22.93
C GLU A 439 -11.40 -7.03 -22.06
N THR A 440 -12.66 -6.65 -21.79
CA THR A 440 -13.00 -5.53 -20.91
C THR A 440 -13.19 -5.92 -19.45
N GLN A 441 -13.24 -7.22 -19.15
CA GLN A 441 -13.56 -7.78 -17.84
C GLN A 441 -12.32 -8.31 -17.14
N TRP A 442 -12.34 -8.33 -15.81
CA TRP A 442 -11.29 -8.91 -14.98
C TRP A 442 -11.44 -10.41 -14.81
N LYS A 443 -10.35 -11.06 -14.40
CA LYS A 443 -10.35 -12.44 -13.92
C LYS A 443 -9.99 -12.47 -12.44
N PRO A 444 -10.55 -13.36 -11.62
CA PRO A 444 -10.00 -13.65 -10.30
C PRO A 444 -8.54 -14.04 -10.38
N TYR A 445 -7.73 -13.58 -9.45
CA TYR A 445 -6.34 -14.00 -9.30
C TYR A 445 -6.30 -15.34 -8.56
N LEU A 446 -5.97 -16.43 -9.29
CA LEU A 446 -6.07 -17.79 -8.81
C LEU A 446 -4.72 -18.52 -8.87
N PRO A 447 -3.78 -18.25 -7.95
CA PRO A 447 -2.45 -18.87 -7.98
C PRO A 447 -2.49 -20.40 -7.94
N ARG A 448 -3.55 -20.97 -7.36
CA ARG A 448 -3.69 -22.43 -7.25
C ARG A 448 -4.10 -23.16 -8.53
N VAL A 449 -4.53 -22.45 -9.58
CA VAL A 449 -4.82 -23.05 -10.89
C VAL A 449 -3.75 -22.75 -11.92
N VAL A 450 -2.82 -21.81 -11.62
CA VAL A 450 -1.75 -21.42 -12.54
C VAL A 450 -0.52 -22.30 -12.33
N TYR A 451 -0.04 -22.90 -13.42
CA TYR A 451 1.11 -23.75 -13.43
C TYR A 451 2.10 -23.28 -14.49
N GLY A 452 3.27 -22.89 -14.06
CA GLY A 452 4.44 -22.71 -14.92
C GLY A 452 5.36 -23.90 -14.83
N ARG A 453 6.31 -24.05 -15.76
CA ARG A 453 7.37 -25.05 -15.68
C ARG A 453 8.66 -24.46 -15.15
N ASN A 454 9.40 -25.28 -14.37
CA ASN A 454 10.70 -24.90 -13.86
C ASN A 454 11.72 -24.78 -14.98
N GLN A 455 12.39 -23.64 -15.07
CA GLN A 455 13.50 -23.40 -16.00
C GLN A 455 14.78 -24.20 -15.65
N THR A 456 14.92 -24.64 -14.40
CA THR A 456 16.16 -25.27 -13.89
C THR A 456 16.18 -26.78 -14.07
N THR A 457 15.08 -27.43 -14.34
CA THR A 457 15.05 -28.88 -14.62
C THR A 457 15.26 -29.14 -16.09
N THR A 458 16.51 -29.28 -16.42
CA THR A 458 17.05 -29.91 -17.64
C THR A 458 16.29 -29.63 -18.95
N GLY A 459 16.83 -28.73 -19.72
CA GLY A 459 16.52 -28.66 -21.14
C GLY A 459 15.21 -27.97 -21.47
N TYR A 460 14.91 -26.92 -20.77
CA TYR A 460 13.87 -25.98 -21.13
C TYR A 460 14.18 -25.37 -22.50
N GLN A 461 13.38 -25.70 -23.50
CA GLN A 461 13.46 -25.02 -24.80
C GLN A 461 12.57 -23.79 -24.81
N LYS A 462 13.16 -22.67 -25.27
CA LYS A 462 12.38 -21.48 -25.60
C LYS A 462 11.34 -21.87 -26.64
N PRO A 463 10.05 -21.59 -26.42
CA PRO A 463 9.05 -21.83 -27.45
C PRO A 463 9.33 -20.92 -28.65
N ALA A 464 9.22 -21.47 -29.86
CA ALA A 464 9.11 -20.65 -31.05
C ALA A 464 7.78 -19.92 -31.00
N LEU A 465 7.79 -18.64 -30.76
CA LEU A 465 6.59 -17.82 -30.72
C LEU A 465 6.34 -17.23 -32.10
N THR A 466 5.25 -17.63 -32.70
CA THR A 466 4.74 -17.00 -33.91
C THR A 466 3.61 -16.08 -33.51
N GLY A 467 3.81 -14.79 -33.61
CA GLY A 467 2.91 -13.64 -33.63
C GLY A 467 1.51 -13.65 -32.96
N ALA A 468 0.93 -14.79 -32.65
CA ALA A 468 -0.35 -14.86 -31.95
C ALA A 468 -0.14 -15.09 -30.46
N ARG A 469 -0.95 -14.42 -29.63
CA ARG A 469 -0.87 -14.48 -28.16
C ARG A 469 -0.95 -15.89 -27.59
N TYR A 470 -1.77 -16.72 -28.22
CA TYR A 470 -1.89 -18.17 -27.96
C TYR A 470 -1.80 -18.93 -29.28
N PRO A 471 -0.60 -19.05 -29.88
CA PRO A 471 -0.45 -19.79 -31.11
C PRO A 471 -0.78 -21.27 -30.90
N ALA A 472 -1.13 -21.98 -31.99
CA ALA A 472 -1.36 -23.42 -31.93
C ALA A 472 -0.16 -24.18 -31.33
N ALA A 473 1.05 -23.67 -31.51
CA ALA A 473 2.28 -24.15 -30.87
C ALA A 473 2.36 -23.86 -29.36
N TRP A 474 1.38 -23.16 -28.77
CA TRP A 474 1.40 -22.81 -27.34
C TRP A 474 1.40 -24.06 -26.45
N LEU A 475 0.72 -25.11 -26.84
CA LEU A 475 0.73 -26.39 -26.14
C LEU A 475 2.13 -27.00 -26.02
N ASN A 476 3.03 -26.69 -26.96
CA ASN A 476 4.42 -27.12 -26.98
C ASN A 476 5.38 -26.08 -26.37
N ARG A 477 4.86 -25.03 -25.82
CA ARG A 477 5.62 -23.88 -25.32
C ARG A 477 6.58 -24.24 -24.20
N TRP A 478 6.21 -25.21 -23.43
CA TRP A 478 6.91 -25.67 -22.26
C TRP A 478 7.45 -27.09 -22.52
N VAL A 479 8.42 -27.20 -23.39
CA VAL A 479 8.99 -28.47 -23.79
C VAL A 479 10.34 -28.66 -23.13
N PHE A 480 10.61 -29.85 -22.63
CA PHE A 480 11.97 -30.22 -22.23
C PHE A 480 12.84 -30.42 -23.47
N SER A 481 14.15 -30.05 -23.42
CA SER A 481 15.07 -30.28 -24.52
C SER A 481 15.19 -31.79 -24.82
N GLY A 482 15.10 -32.14 -26.08
CA GLY A 482 15.29 -33.51 -26.55
C GLY A 482 14.05 -34.22 -27.07
N SER A 483 12.83 -33.70 -26.80
CA SER A 483 11.60 -34.22 -27.41
C SER A 483 10.51 -33.17 -27.36
N PRO A 484 9.72 -32.98 -28.42
CA PRO A 484 8.52 -32.15 -28.40
C PRO A 484 7.50 -32.81 -27.50
N GLN A 485 7.59 -32.59 -26.19
CA GLN A 485 6.69 -33.21 -25.23
C GLN A 485 5.79 -32.17 -24.60
N THR A 486 4.53 -32.27 -24.88
CA THR A 486 3.45 -31.63 -24.15
C THR A 486 3.19 -32.32 -22.81
N LYS A 487 3.82 -33.47 -22.57
CA LYS A 487 3.61 -34.34 -21.42
C LYS A 487 4.74 -34.21 -20.41
N THR A 488 4.40 -34.09 -19.16
CA THR A 488 5.35 -34.19 -18.05
C THR A 488 4.99 -35.38 -17.18
N ARG A 489 6.02 -36.09 -16.83
CA ARG A 489 5.94 -37.19 -15.91
C ARG A 489 6.08 -36.64 -14.48
N ASP A 490 5.05 -36.81 -13.68
CA ASP A 490 5.00 -36.06 -12.42
C ASP A 490 5.22 -36.89 -11.17
N VAL A 491 4.81 -38.15 -11.09
CA VAL A 491 4.82 -38.83 -9.80
C VAL A 491 5.01 -40.33 -9.95
N ASN A 492 5.89 -40.86 -9.13
CA ASN A 492 5.97 -42.27 -8.80
C ASN A 492 5.22 -42.51 -7.49
N ILE A 493 4.16 -43.31 -7.48
CA ILE A 493 3.33 -43.55 -6.29
C ILE A 493 4.14 -44.18 -5.13
N ASN A 494 5.19 -44.94 -5.45
CA ASN A 494 5.98 -45.68 -4.48
C ASN A 494 7.24 -44.94 -4.00
N ALA A 495 7.51 -43.73 -4.52
CA ALA A 495 8.62 -42.89 -4.09
C ALA A 495 8.11 -41.75 -3.21
N THR A 496 8.91 -41.36 -2.24
CA THR A 496 8.73 -40.12 -1.48
C THR A 496 8.50 -38.97 -2.46
N ILE A 497 7.37 -38.35 -2.39
CA ILE A 497 6.80 -37.44 -3.38
C ILE A 497 7.72 -36.23 -3.56
N ASN A 498 8.54 -36.23 -4.58
CA ASN A 498 9.12 -35.02 -5.13
C ASN A 498 8.10 -34.45 -6.12
N TYR A 499 7.20 -33.64 -5.61
CA TYR A 499 6.32 -32.88 -6.47
C TYR A 499 7.16 -32.03 -7.39
N TYR A 500 6.95 -32.17 -8.68
CA TYR A 500 7.30 -31.15 -9.63
C TYR A 500 6.37 -29.96 -9.38
N THR A 501 6.65 -29.25 -8.29
CA THR A 501 6.13 -27.89 -8.17
C THR A 501 6.81 -27.10 -9.26
N PRO A 502 6.07 -26.40 -10.10
CA PRO A 502 6.69 -25.39 -10.95
C PRO A 502 7.49 -24.48 -10.03
N SER A 503 8.72 -24.16 -10.40
CA SER A 503 9.59 -23.28 -9.59
C SER A 503 9.25 -21.82 -9.73
N VAL A 504 8.06 -21.51 -10.14
CA VAL A 504 7.50 -20.23 -9.81
C VAL A 504 7.30 -20.32 -8.32
N ASP A 505 8.06 -19.57 -7.55
CA ASP A 505 7.83 -19.44 -6.13
C ASP A 505 6.48 -18.71 -5.94
N LEU A 506 5.40 -19.47 -6.16
CA LEU A 506 4.03 -19.00 -6.00
C LEU A 506 3.74 -18.62 -4.55
N THR A 507 4.61 -19.02 -3.61
CA THR A 507 4.48 -18.62 -2.22
C THR A 507 4.84 -17.15 -2.00
N GLN A 508 5.83 -16.62 -2.73
CA GLN A 508 6.15 -15.18 -2.71
C GLN A 508 5.35 -14.41 -3.75
N SER A 509 5.17 -14.94 -4.94
CA SER A 509 4.44 -14.29 -6.03
C SER A 509 2.93 -14.43 -5.94
N GLY A 510 2.43 -15.34 -5.12
CA GLY A 510 1.01 -15.51 -4.85
C GLY A 510 0.45 -14.55 -3.79
N ALA A 511 1.21 -13.54 -3.41
CA ALA A 511 0.80 -12.56 -2.43
C ALA A 511 -0.40 -11.76 -2.93
N CYS A 512 -1.51 -11.88 -2.22
CA CYS A 512 -2.67 -11.04 -2.42
C CYS A 512 -2.73 -10.05 -1.25
N PRO A 513 -2.56 -8.75 -1.49
CA PRO A 513 -2.58 -7.72 -0.45
C PRO A 513 -3.90 -7.68 0.32
N THR A 514 -3.90 -6.98 1.45
CA THR A 514 -5.13 -6.63 2.16
C THR A 514 -6.13 -5.95 1.22
N ALA A 515 -7.43 -6.24 1.40
CA ALA A 515 -8.47 -5.74 0.53
C ALA A 515 -8.47 -4.19 0.47
N ALA A 516 -8.57 -3.67 -0.74
CA ALA A 516 -8.68 -2.23 -0.98
C ALA A 516 -10.00 -1.69 -0.42
N ARG A 517 -10.01 -0.40 -0.08
CA ARG A 517 -11.21 0.32 0.39
C ARG A 517 -11.54 1.48 -0.52
N LYS A 518 -12.81 1.58 -0.89
CA LYS A 518 -13.34 2.75 -1.59
C LYS A 518 -13.29 3.98 -0.69
N LEU A 519 -13.33 5.15 -1.31
CA LEU A 519 -13.45 6.43 -0.62
C LEU A 519 -14.71 6.46 0.26
N SER A 520 -14.52 6.61 1.55
CA SER A 520 -15.60 6.74 2.54
C SER A 520 -15.11 7.53 3.75
N GLU A 521 -16.03 8.16 4.47
CA GLU A 521 -15.71 8.62 5.82
C GLU A 521 -15.44 7.40 6.70
N ILE A 522 -14.46 7.50 7.57
CA ILE A 522 -13.99 6.39 8.41
C ILE A 522 -13.70 6.93 9.80
N ASP A 523 -14.03 6.18 10.83
CA ASP A 523 -13.63 6.49 12.21
C ASP A 523 -12.25 5.94 12.54
N ALA A 524 -11.64 6.42 13.63
CA ALA A 524 -10.29 6.05 14.03
C ALA A 524 -10.13 4.55 14.34
N ASN A 525 -11.15 3.90 14.92
CA ASN A 525 -11.07 2.47 15.25
C ASN A 525 -11.09 1.61 14.00
N THR A 526 -11.97 1.95 13.06
CA THR A 526 -12.03 1.29 11.74
C THR A 526 -10.74 1.49 10.96
N LEU A 527 -10.17 2.70 10.99
CA LEU A 527 -8.85 2.97 10.38
C LEU A 527 -7.77 2.11 10.99
N ASN A 528 -7.62 2.12 12.32
CA ASN A 528 -6.59 1.36 13.01
C ASN A 528 -6.72 -0.15 12.78
N THR A 529 -7.95 -0.68 12.80
CA THR A 529 -8.21 -2.09 12.49
C THR A 529 -7.75 -2.42 11.06
N TYR A 530 -8.07 -1.55 10.10
CA TYR A 530 -7.66 -1.72 8.72
C TYR A 530 -6.15 -1.66 8.54
N LEU A 531 -5.49 -0.64 9.08
CA LEU A 531 -4.02 -0.49 8.99
C LEU A 531 -3.30 -1.69 9.60
N ASN A 532 -3.79 -2.22 10.73
CA ASN A 532 -3.22 -3.41 11.37
C ASN A 532 -3.39 -4.68 10.53
N SER A 533 -4.32 -4.73 9.59
CA SER A 533 -4.51 -5.85 8.67
C SER A 533 -3.55 -5.86 7.49
N LEU A 534 -2.81 -4.76 7.24
CA LEU A 534 -1.83 -4.70 6.15
C LEU A 534 -0.72 -5.72 6.40
N THR A 535 -0.47 -6.59 5.43
CA THR A 535 0.56 -7.64 5.54
C THR A 535 1.50 -7.58 4.35
N PRO A 536 2.78 -7.30 4.55
CA PRO A 536 3.75 -7.22 3.47
C PRO A 536 4.05 -8.58 2.85
N ALA A 537 3.97 -8.64 1.51
CA ALA A 537 4.37 -9.81 0.72
C ALA A 537 4.43 -9.47 -0.78
N GLY A 538 5.21 -10.25 -1.54
CA GLY A 538 5.28 -10.15 -3.01
C GLY A 538 6.28 -9.11 -3.51
N PHE A 539 6.24 -8.85 -4.82
CA PHE A 539 7.15 -7.98 -5.55
C PHE A 539 6.53 -6.61 -5.84
N THR A 540 7.35 -5.64 -6.30
CA THR A 540 6.98 -4.23 -6.39
C THR A 540 6.51 -3.85 -7.80
N TYR A 541 5.19 -3.83 -8.00
CA TYR A 541 4.53 -3.42 -9.24
C TYR A 541 3.81 -2.08 -9.05
N HIS A 542 4.53 -0.99 -9.17
CA HIS A 542 4.02 0.36 -8.92
C HIS A 542 2.79 0.73 -9.75
N ASP A 543 2.75 0.27 -11.00
CA ASP A 543 1.68 0.62 -11.95
C ASP A 543 0.31 0.07 -11.54
N ILE A 544 0.23 -1.13 -10.94
CA ILE A 544 -1.06 -1.70 -10.53
C ILE A 544 -1.67 -0.93 -9.36
N GLY A 545 -0.85 -0.50 -8.40
CA GLY A 545 -1.29 0.33 -7.29
C GLY A 545 -1.85 1.67 -7.77
N MET A 546 -1.08 2.39 -8.60
CA MET A 546 -1.50 3.68 -9.17
C MET A 546 -2.76 3.54 -10.01
N LEU A 547 -2.85 2.52 -10.87
CA LEU A 547 -3.99 2.24 -11.73
C LEU A 547 -5.29 2.10 -10.91
N TRP A 548 -5.26 1.32 -9.84
CA TRP A 548 -6.44 1.11 -9.01
C TRP A 548 -6.74 2.29 -8.09
N GLY A 549 -5.72 3.02 -7.63
CA GLY A 549 -5.92 4.31 -6.97
C GLY A 549 -6.73 5.27 -7.83
N LEU A 550 -6.37 5.38 -9.10
CA LEU A 550 -7.09 6.24 -10.06
C LEU A 550 -8.50 5.73 -10.39
N ARG A 551 -8.69 4.41 -10.53
CA ARG A 551 -10.03 3.83 -10.78
C ARG A 551 -10.99 4.09 -9.61
N LEU A 552 -10.51 4.00 -8.39
CA LEU A 552 -11.32 4.28 -7.19
C LEU A 552 -11.59 5.78 -7.01
N MET A 553 -10.76 6.66 -7.59
CA MET A 553 -10.93 8.11 -7.53
C MET A 553 -11.66 8.70 -8.73
N SER A 554 -11.80 7.96 -9.83
CA SER A 554 -12.38 8.53 -11.05
C SER A 554 -13.88 8.77 -10.93
N PRO A 555 -14.35 10.01 -11.13
CA PRO A 555 -15.77 10.32 -11.07
C PRO A 555 -16.58 9.78 -12.27
N ASN A 556 -15.90 9.33 -13.33
CA ASN A 556 -16.52 8.90 -14.57
C ASN A 556 -16.47 7.38 -14.79
N GLY A 557 -15.81 6.64 -13.91
CA GLY A 557 -15.53 5.22 -14.06
C GLY A 557 -16.50 4.29 -13.31
N LEU A 558 -15.93 3.23 -12.77
CA LEU A 558 -16.63 2.14 -12.09
C LEU A 558 -17.54 2.58 -10.94
N PHE A 559 -17.14 3.65 -10.24
CA PHE A 559 -17.80 4.14 -9.01
C PHE A 559 -18.41 5.53 -9.21
N ALA A 560 -18.76 5.88 -10.45
CA ALA A 560 -19.29 7.19 -10.83
C ALA A 560 -20.52 7.62 -10.00
N SER A 561 -21.42 6.69 -9.69
CA SER A 561 -22.60 6.97 -8.86
C SER A 561 -22.26 7.39 -7.42
N GLU A 562 -21.23 6.78 -6.85
CA GLU A 562 -20.75 7.10 -5.49
C GLU A 562 -20.05 8.46 -5.46
N HIS A 563 -19.32 8.80 -6.51
CA HIS A 563 -18.70 10.11 -6.67
C HIS A 563 -19.75 11.22 -6.95
N ALA A 564 -20.77 10.93 -7.75
CA ALA A 564 -21.87 11.85 -7.98
C ALA A 564 -22.65 12.15 -6.70
N ALA A 565 -22.95 11.15 -5.89
CA ALA A 565 -23.59 11.33 -4.59
C ALA A 565 -22.74 12.20 -3.65
N ALA A 566 -21.44 12.01 -3.59
CA ALA A 566 -20.55 12.83 -2.79
C ALA A 566 -20.42 14.27 -3.31
N ALA A 567 -20.48 14.49 -4.61
CA ALA A 567 -20.39 15.80 -5.23
C ALA A 567 -21.60 16.71 -4.95
N THR A 568 -22.72 16.17 -4.49
CA THR A 568 -23.89 16.96 -4.07
C THR A 568 -23.60 17.85 -2.86
N THR A 569 -22.58 17.52 -2.07
CA THR A 569 -22.18 18.27 -0.87
C THR A 569 -21.22 19.43 -1.18
N GLY A 570 -20.80 19.61 -2.42
CA GLY A 570 -19.92 20.70 -2.86
C GLY A 570 -18.73 20.24 -3.71
N LYS A 571 -17.82 21.16 -4.01
CA LYS A 571 -16.56 20.83 -4.72
C LYS A 571 -15.69 19.93 -3.86
N ILE A 572 -15.10 18.92 -4.48
CA ILE A 572 -14.23 17.95 -3.83
C ILE A 572 -12.78 18.16 -4.31
N ALA A 573 -11.86 18.40 -3.38
CA ALA A 573 -10.43 18.32 -3.63
C ALA A 573 -9.98 16.86 -3.61
N ARG A 574 -9.20 16.43 -4.60
CA ARG A 574 -8.75 15.04 -4.73
C ARG A 574 -7.23 14.94 -4.55
N HIS A 575 -6.81 14.15 -3.59
CA HIS A 575 -5.43 13.91 -3.25
C HIS A 575 -5.15 12.41 -3.30
N LEU A 576 -4.12 12.02 -4.03
CA LEU A 576 -3.61 10.66 -4.06
C LEU A 576 -2.21 10.66 -3.44
N ILE A 577 -2.02 9.88 -2.40
CA ILE A 577 -0.73 9.70 -1.71
C ILE A 577 -0.19 8.34 -2.13
N PHE A 578 0.82 8.38 -2.99
CA PHE A 578 1.55 7.20 -3.44
C PHE A 578 2.80 7.02 -2.59
N MET A 579 2.90 5.90 -1.89
CA MET A 579 4.04 5.58 -1.06
C MET A 579 4.66 4.26 -1.49
N THR A 580 5.99 4.24 -1.60
CA THR A 580 6.79 3.04 -1.86
C THR A 580 8.06 3.06 -1.01
N ASP A 581 8.59 1.87 -0.70
CA ASP A 581 9.84 1.66 0.04
C ASP A 581 10.96 1.08 -0.83
N GLY A 582 10.76 1.01 -2.14
CA GLY A 582 11.71 0.41 -3.05
C GLY A 582 11.57 0.88 -4.49
N GLU A 583 12.53 0.42 -5.30
CA GLU A 583 12.48 0.52 -6.75
C GLU A 583 11.46 -0.49 -7.32
N THR A 584 11.13 -0.33 -8.61
CA THR A 584 10.36 -1.33 -9.34
C THR A 584 11.11 -2.66 -9.34
N ASP A 585 10.55 -3.68 -8.72
CA ASP A 585 11.09 -5.04 -8.73
C ASP A 585 10.01 -6.03 -9.17
N THR A 586 10.04 -6.39 -10.44
CA THR A 586 9.11 -7.35 -11.03
C THR A 586 9.87 -8.60 -11.45
N ARG A 587 9.15 -9.74 -11.51
CA ARG A 587 9.74 -11.02 -11.90
C ARG A 587 8.92 -11.66 -13.01
N ILE A 588 9.55 -11.94 -14.14
CA ILE A 588 8.88 -12.59 -15.28
C ILE A 588 8.33 -13.98 -14.95
N GLY A 589 8.94 -14.67 -13.98
CA GLY A 589 8.51 -15.97 -13.48
C GLY A 589 7.42 -15.90 -12.42
N ALA A 590 7.15 -14.72 -11.85
CA ALA A 590 6.11 -14.54 -10.85
C ALA A 590 4.73 -14.49 -11.48
N TYR A 591 3.73 -14.94 -10.73
CA TYR A 591 2.33 -14.75 -11.10
C TYR A 591 1.86 -13.41 -10.54
N ASP A 592 1.52 -12.49 -11.41
CA ASP A 592 1.08 -11.14 -11.09
C ASP A 592 -0.30 -10.81 -11.70
N ALA A 593 -0.69 -9.55 -11.65
CA ALA A 593 -1.94 -9.07 -12.23
C ALA A 593 -2.06 -9.28 -13.76
N TRP A 594 -1.00 -9.63 -14.45
CA TRP A 594 -1.01 -9.90 -15.90
C TRP A 594 -0.63 -11.34 -16.26
N GLY A 595 -0.70 -12.24 -15.28
CA GLY A 595 -0.31 -13.63 -15.44
C GLY A 595 1.17 -13.85 -15.18
N VAL A 596 1.72 -14.98 -15.62
CA VAL A 596 3.16 -15.26 -15.57
C VAL A 596 3.79 -14.70 -16.83
N SER A 597 4.51 -13.59 -16.75
CA SER A 597 5.00 -12.83 -17.92
C SER A 597 5.89 -13.64 -18.83
N ALA A 598 6.71 -14.57 -18.31
CA ALA A 598 7.49 -15.50 -19.11
C ALA A 598 6.62 -16.39 -20.02
N VAL A 599 5.36 -16.57 -19.70
CA VAL A 599 4.39 -17.41 -20.42
C VAL A 599 3.30 -16.57 -21.09
N ALA A 600 2.55 -15.84 -20.30
CA ALA A 600 1.36 -15.11 -20.75
C ALA A 600 1.69 -13.96 -21.72
N ARG A 601 2.82 -13.26 -21.46
CA ARG A 601 3.36 -12.19 -22.33
C ARG A 601 2.35 -11.14 -22.73
N ARG A 602 1.51 -10.78 -21.80
CA ARG A 602 0.43 -9.81 -22.03
C ARG A 602 0.93 -8.38 -22.22
N ARG A 603 2.04 -8.04 -21.57
CA ARG A 603 2.68 -6.70 -21.62
C ARG A 603 4.06 -6.72 -22.26
N THR A 604 4.70 -7.88 -22.26
CA THR A 604 6.09 -8.07 -22.70
C THR A 604 6.17 -8.58 -24.15
N PRO A 605 7.31 -8.49 -24.82
CA PRO A 605 7.48 -8.98 -26.18
C PRO A 605 7.00 -10.43 -26.35
N THR A 606 6.32 -10.72 -27.47
CA THR A 606 5.74 -12.04 -27.76
C THR A 606 6.69 -12.97 -28.53
N ASP A 607 7.73 -12.41 -29.15
CA ASP A 607 8.70 -13.10 -30.00
C ASP A 607 9.83 -13.81 -29.24
N ARG A 608 10.06 -13.40 -27.98
CA ARG A 608 11.11 -13.96 -27.10
C ARG A 608 10.70 -13.99 -25.65
N VAL A 609 11.47 -14.69 -24.81
CA VAL A 609 11.30 -14.60 -23.34
C VAL A 609 11.79 -13.23 -22.89
N PRO A 610 10.98 -12.44 -22.18
CA PRO A 610 11.40 -11.15 -21.65
C PRO A 610 12.42 -11.33 -20.52
N THR A 611 13.07 -10.23 -20.13
CA THR A 611 13.86 -10.17 -18.90
C THR A 611 13.10 -9.43 -17.80
N ASP A 612 13.57 -9.55 -16.54
CA ASP A 612 12.99 -8.80 -15.42
C ASP A 612 13.16 -7.28 -15.63
N GLU A 613 14.31 -6.84 -16.17
CA GLU A 613 14.59 -5.44 -16.47
C GLU A 613 13.63 -4.86 -17.52
N GLU A 614 13.31 -5.64 -18.56
CA GLU A 614 12.32 -5.21 -19.56
C GLU A 614 10.93 -5.06 -18.96
N GLN A 615 10.55 -5.96 -18.06
CA GLN A 615 9.28 -5.87 -17.36
C GLN A 615 9.26 -4.67 -16.39
N ASN A 616 10.37 -4.41 -15.69
CA ASN A 616 10.51 -3.23 -14.84
C ASN A 616 10.31 -1.94 -15.66
N ALA A 617 11.01 -1.81 -16.79
CA ALA A 617 10.89 -0.64 -17.67
C ALA A 617 9.44 -0.42 -18.18
N ILE A 618 8.71 -1.50 -18.49
CA ILE A 618 7.29 -1.41 -18.87
C ILE A 618 6.45 -0.91 -17.70
N THR A 619 6.67 -1.43 -16.50
CA THR A 619 5.96 -1.02 -15.28
C THR A 619 6.20 0.46 -14.96
N GLU A 620 7.44 0.93 -15.06
CA GLU A 620 7.84 2.32 -14.84
C GLU A 620 7.21 3.28 -15.86
N LYS A 621 7.24 2.88 -17.15
CA LYS A 621 6.56 3.67 -18.19
C LYS A 621 5.06 3.80 -17.90
N ARG A 622 4.40 2.72 -17.53
CA ARG A 622 2.98 2.70 -17.19
C ARG A 622 2.68 3.56 -15.96
N LEU A 623 3.53 3.52 -14.94
CA LEU A 623 3.44 4.42 -13.80
C LEU A 623 3.51 5.88 -14.25
N THR A 624 4.46 6.24 -15.10
CA THR A 624 4.62 7.60 -15.65
C THR A 624 3.37 8.07 -16.40
N ASP A 625 2.82 7.20 -17.25
CA ASP A 625 1.61 7.49 -18.03
C ASP A 625 0.40 7.71 -17.09
N LEU A 626 0.24 6.88 -16.05
CA LEU A 626 -0.82 7.00 -15.04
C LEU A 626 -0.68 8.26 -14.18
N CYS A 627 0.53 8.61 -13.78
CA CYS A 627 0.79 9.85 -13.03
C CYS A 627 0.46 11.09 -13.86
N THR A 628 0.77 11.04 -15.15
CA THR A 628 0.41 12.12 -16.11
C THR A 628 -1.11 12.24 -16.25
N LEU A 629 -1.80 11.12 -16.43
CA LEU A 629 -3.27 11.06 -16.48
C LEU A 629 -3.91 11.63 -15.19
N ALA A 630 -3.37 11.26 -14.02
CA ALA A 630 -3.85 11.75 -12.73
C ALA A 630 -3.83 13.28 -12.65
N LYS A 631 -2.68 13.86 -13.00
CA LYS A 631 -2.44 15.31 -12.87
C LYS A 631 -3.19 16.11 -13.92
N ASN A 632 -3.10 15.72 -15.18
CA ASN A 632 -3.55 16.54 -16.31
C ASN A 632 -5.03 16.35 -16.64
N ASP A 633 -5.52 15.09 -16.60
CA ASP A 633 -6.86 14.78 -17.07
C ASP A 633 -7.86 14.59 -15.92
N LYS A 634 -7.38 14.14 -14.75
CA LYS A 634 -8.25 13.86 -13.59
C LYS A 634 -8.23 14.95 -12.53
N ASN A 635 -7.35 15.93 -12.67
CA ASN A 635 -7.17 17.01 -11.70
C ASN A 635 -6.99 16.50 -10.27
N ILE A 636 -6.13 15.47 -10.11
CA ILE A 636 -5.77 14.86 -8.85
C ILE A 636 -4.39 15.38 -8.44
N THR A 637 -4.27 15.89 -7.22
CA THR A 637 -2.96 16.21 -6.65
C THR A 637 -2.29 14.92 -6.22
N VAL A 638 -1.18 14.59 -6.87
CA VAL A 638 -0.39 13.38 -6.57
C VAL A 638 0.76 13.75 -5.65
N TRP A 639 0.79 13.12 -4.48
CA TRP A 639 1.86 13.17 -3.50
C TRP A 639 2.65 11.89 -3.59
N VAL A 640 3.96 11.97 -3.61
CA VAL A 640 4.82 10.78 -3.67
C VAL A 640 5.76 10.78 -2.48
N ILE A 641 5.86 9.65 -1.82
CA ILE A 641 6.76 9.43 -0.67
C ILE A 641 7.64 8.22 -0.96
N ALA A 642 8.94 8.44 -1.05
CA ALA A 642 9.97 7.40 -1.03
C ALA A 642 10.38 7.17 0.43
N PHE A 643 10.13 5.98 0.97
CA PHE A 643 10.38 5.66 2.38
C PHE A 643 11.47 4.61 2.55
N GLY A 644 12.62 4.99 3.09
CA GLY A 644 13.78 4.11 3.24
C GLY A 644 14.40 3.71 1.90
N THR A 645 14.18 4.52 0.87
CA THR A 645 14.72 4.38 -0.49
C THR A 645 14.93 5.76 -1.11
N ASP A 646 15.73 5.84 -2.16
CA ASP A 646 16.03 7.10 -2.84
C ASP A 646 14.82 7.64 -3.62
N LEU A 647 14.65 8.96 -3.58
CA LEU A 647 13.66 9.66 -4.38
C LEU A 647 14.16 9.79 -5.84
N THR A 648 13.87 8.80 -6.64
CA THR A 648 14.29 8.73 -8.05
C THR A 648 13.61 9.78 -8.92
N SER A 649 14.14 9.99 -10.13
CA SER A 649 13.50 10.85 -11.14
C SER A 649 12.11 10.33 -11.56
N LEU A 650 11.90 9.02 -11.60
CA LEU A 650 10.61 8.39 -11.84
C LEU A 650 9.57 8.84 -10.81
N LEU A 651 9.91 8.71 -9.53
CA LEU A 651 9.03 9.08 -8.41
C LEU A 651 8.79 10.59 -8.35
N THR A 652 9.85 11.41 -8.56
CA THR A 652 9.73 12.87 -8.60
C THR A 652 8.81 13.34 -9.73
N ASN A 653 8.94 12.76 -10.93
CA ASN A 653 8.11 13.10 -12.08
C ASN A 653 6.65 12.62 -11.94
N CYS A 654 6.41 11.56 -11.17
CA CYS A 654 5.07 11.10 -10.85
C CYS A 654 4.32 12.12 -9.97
N ALA A 655 4.99 12.75 -9.03
CA ALA A 655 4.38 13.72 -8.13
C ALA A 655 3.87 14.98 -8.87
N SER A 656 2.91 15.66 -8.26
CA SER A 656 2.56 17.03 -8.60
C SER A 656 3.72 17.98 -8.21
N PRO A 657 3.86 19.17 -8.81
CA PRO A 657 4.96 20.08 -8.51
C PRO A 657 5.14 20.33 -7.01
N ASN A 658 6.36 20.12 -6.50
CA ASN A 658 6.74 20.26 -5.09
C ASN A 658 5.97 19.32 -4.14
N ARG A 659 5.63 18.11 -4.61
CA ARG A 659 4.87 17.10 -3.85
C ARG A 659 5.57 15.73 -3.79
N ALA A 660 6.86 15.69 -4.04
CA ALA A 660 7.70 14.51 -3.89
C ALA A 660 8.56 14.65 -2.64
N TYR A 661 8.60 13.61 -1.82
CA TYR A 661 9.29 13.58 -0.54
C TYR A 661 10.11 12.30 -0.39
N GLN A 662 11.27 12.43 0.26
CA GLN A 662 12.03 11.29 0.77
C GLN A 662 11.94 11.29 2.29
N ALA A 663 11.86 10.11 2.88
CA ALA A 663 11.90 9.90 4.32
C ALA A 663 12.73 8.65 4.61
N ASP A 664 13.82 8.79 5.36
CA ASP A 664 14.77 7.70 5.59
C ASP A 664 14.47 6.93 6.88
N ASN A 665 13.62 7.49 7.74
CA ASN A 665 13.27 6.94 9.05
C ASN A 665 11.84 7.34 9.50
N ALA A 666 11.41 6.79 10.63
CA ALA A 666 10.07 6.99 11.20
C ALA A 666 9.76 8.47 11.52
N ALA A 667 10.74 9.24 12.02
CA ALA A 667 10.55 10.64 12.35
C ALA A 667 10.30 11.49 11.10
N GLU A 668 11.09 11.25 10.05
CA GLU A 668 10.96 11.95 8.77
C GLU A 668 9.66 11.57 8.06
N LEU A 669 9.24 10.29 8.08
CA LEU A 669 7.97 9.88 7.51
C LEU A 669 6.80 10.57 8.23
N THR A 670 6.82 10.61 9.55
CA THR A 670 5.79 11.31 10.34
C THR A 670 5.74 12.79 10.00
N ALA A 671 6.90 13.46 9.96
CA ALA A 671 6.98 14.88 9.59
C ALA A 671 6.46 15.13 8.16
N THR A 672 6.76 14.23 7.22
CA THR A 672 6.27 14.30 5.83
C THR A 672 4.75 14.21 5.78
N PHE A 673 4.15 13.27 6.48
CA PHE A 673 2.69 13.15 6.54
C PHE A 673 2.03 14.37 7.19
N SER A 674 2.60 14.90 8.27
CA SER A 674 2.12 16.15 8.90
C SER A 674 2.23 17.34 7.95
N GLN A 675 3.31 17.44 7.19
CA GLN A 675 3.46 18.47 6.16
C GLN A 675 2.41 18.34 5.05
N ILE A 676 2.12 17.13 4.59
CA ILE A 676 1.08 16.88 3.58
C ILE A 676 -0.30 17.24 4.14
N ALA A 677 -0.62 16.84 5.37
CA ALA A 677 -1.88 17.20 6.04
C ALA A 677 -2.07 18.71 6.10
N SER A 678 -1.03 19.45 6.51
CA SER A 678 -1.04 20.91 6.59
C SER A 678 -1.23 21.59 5.21
N GLN A 679 -0.71 20.98 4.14
CA GLN A 679 -0.84 21.51 2.77
C GLN A 679 -2.21 21.17 2.16
N ILE A 680 -2.83 20.06 2.53
CA ILE A 680 -4.20 19.71 2.13
C ILE A 680 -5.19 20.66 2.80
N ALA A 681 -4.95 21.00 4.06
CA ALA A 681 -5.72 21.99 4.80
C ALA A 681 -5.41 23.41 4.30
N GLN A 682 -6.21 23.95 3.40
CA GLN A 682 -5.99 25.27 2.80
C GLN A 682 -6.25 26.41 3.80
N LEU A 683 -5.28 27.34 3.93
CA LEU A 683 -5.42 28.58 4.67
C LEU A 683 -6.31 29.58 3.89
N ARG A 684 -7.34 30.12 4.56
CA ARG A 684 -8.21 31.17 4.01
C ARG A 684 -8.38 32.33 5.01
N ILE A 685 -8.46 33.54 4.45
CA ILE A 685 -8.94 34.71 5.20
C ILE A 685 -10.47 34.66 5.19
N THR A 686 -11.07 34.65 6.36
CA THR A 686 -12.52 34.54 6.54
C THR A 686 -13.18 35.91 6.75
N LYS A 687 -12.41 37.00 6.96
CA LYS A 687 -12.90 38.37 7.15
C LYS A 687 -11.86 39.42 6.72
#